data_3de2adc1fc029bbb70bf54d78758dcbe
#
_entry.id   3de2adc1fc029bbb70bf54d78758dcbe
#
_cell.length_a   1.000
_cell.length_b   1.000
_cell.length_c   1.000
_cell.angle_alpha   90.00
_cell.angle_beta   90.00
_cell.angle_gamma   90.00
#
_symmetry.space_group_name_H-M   'P 1'
#
loop_
_entity.id
_entity.type
_entity.pdbx_description
1 polymer ?
#
loop_
_entity_poly.entity_id
_entity_poly.type
_entity_poly.pdbx_seq_one_letter_code
_entity_poly.pdbx_strand_id
1 'polypeptide(L)'
;FFTPKTAYEISLGLVGSEMCIRDRPSPSANDEQKRTEIAVSSAAPNKIVALATGSANGGSGLYGIYISYDKGENWTFRCCGSQPAGVPSANNINMMGWQPSGLDDGGQYYYDLALAVNPNDANIIHVGGVNHWISFDDGQTFSCPAKWSEPHKKGYVHADIHDINYFGNDLWFACDGGVFYSDNFGDSIYKKMYGIEGTDFWGFGAGFKDGDVMLGGTYHNGTLLKDNNTYINDWLCTDGGDNYRGFVNFGNPRIAYSDYGGKNLSGDRNVPIASFSIEKKPNASYIIGQSSQIEFDPRCYNWMYSGNDTTLWLSKNNGASFEAVYHFNANVASVEVAWSNPDFIYVSTYPGWWDKKYLYKSEDAGQSWIDITPALSDEWITYDITISSNDENTIWISRNSMYGSYPNYDGEKVYKSTDGGMNWVNLTTNTLDDVFPTNIEHQRGSDGGVYLGTRDAVYYRNNTMPDWVIYDNNLPKPTISTQLIPFYRKGQLFNGTNRSAFQIDLFEDTPPSAQISADKTNVNCMNDTVYFVDHSAVRASNATWNWSFPGGSPSTSNLEDPIIVYNQAGTYDVSLTVTDQFGTSSQTLNNFIKYDDTTSAITSSTNYKQDFESMTFPPTAWQTPNSSFSWQSIIVDSGSNCLPNKVTYVDHYHISQRGDEAFLISNKVKLGNGPSAINYLTYDYSYSGFSSAHDDGFRIDISNDCGHSWDSIYGAFGADLATTSYQSSVWFPTCDSWQTDTINPVSYTHLRAHETEADLVCRLLL
;
A
#
# COMPACT_ATOMS: atom_id res chain seq x y z
N PHE A 1 53.18 -12.66 3.43
CA PHE A 1 52.04 -11.73 3.42
C PHE A 1 51.35 -11.87 2.08
N PHE A 2 50.34 -12.72 1.97
CA PHE A 2 49.44 -12.73 0.81
C PHE A 2 48.42 -11.61 1.03
N THR A 3 48.40 -10.60 0.19
CA THR A 3 47.24 -9.73 0.04
C THR A 3 46.11 -10.59 -0.48
N PRO A 4 44.90 -10.58 0.15
CA PRO A 4 43.77 -11.28 -0.41
C PRO A 4 43.45 -10.66 -1.77
N LYS A 5 43.46 -11.45 -2.82
CA LYS A 5 42.85 -11.04 -4.09
C LYS A 5 41.33 -10.99 -3.87
N THR A 6 40.69 -9.97 -4.39
CA THR A 6 39.23 -9.88 -4.35
C THR A 6 38.62 -11.06 -5.11
N ALA A 7 37.42 -11.49 -4.75
CA ALA A 7 36.68 -12.54 -5.46
C ALA A 7 36.58 -12.27 -6.97
N TYR A 8 36.56 -11.00 -7.36
CA TYR A 8 36.62 -10.55 -8.76
C TYR A 8 37.95 -10.87 -9.45
N GLU A 9 39.10 -10.69 -8.78
CA GLU A 9 40.43 -11.02 -9.35
C GLU A 9 40.65 -12.54 -9.43
N ILE A 10 40.06 -13.30 -8.50
CA ILE A 10 40.07 -14.77 -8.56
C ILE A 10 39.15 -15.23 -9.71
N SER A 11 37.97 -14.62 -9.87
CA SER A 11 37.06 -14.89 -10.98
C SER A 11 37.69 -14.57 -12.35
N LEU A 12 38.38 -13.44 -12.49
CA LEU A 12 39.10 -13.10 -13.71
C LEU A 12 40.29 -14.06 -13.96
N GLY A 13 40.96 -14.52 -12.92
CA GLY A 13 42.02 -15.54 -13.03
C GLY A 13 41.50 -16.90 -13.48
N LEU A 14 40.30 -17.28 -13.02
CA LEU A 14 39.64 -18.50 -13.43
C LEU A 14 38.98 -18.40 -14.82
N VAL A 15 38.45 -17.23 -15.17
CA VAL A 15 37.83 -16.95 -16.49
C VAL A 15 38.88 -16.83 -17.61
N GLY A 16 40.07 -16.41 -17.28
CA GLY A 16 41.19 -16.33 -18.22
C GLY A 16 42.12 -17.56 -18.24
N SER A 17 41.89 -18.54 -17.36
CA SER A 17 42.68 -19.76 -17.27
C SER A 17 42.17 -20.85 -18.19
N GLU A 18 43.07 -21.82 -18.46
CA GLU A 18 42.81 -23.00 -19.27
C GLU A 18 41.58 -23.85 -18.87
N MET A 19 40.99 -23.58 -17.69
CA MET A 19 39.77 -24.24 -17.20
C MET A 19 38.58 -24.09 -18.15
N CYS A 20 38.39 -22.89 -18.69
CA CYS A 20 37.33 -22.63 -19.66
C CYS A 20 37.70 -23.04 -21.10
N ILE A 21 38.96 -23.31 -21.38
CA ILE A 21 39.45 -23.59 -22.72
C ILE A 21 39.54 -25.10 -22.99
N ARG A 22 39.86 -25.94 -21.98
CA ARG A 22 40.06 -27.38 -22.17
C ARG A 22 38.81 -28.22 -22.21
N ASP A 23 37.78 -27.87 -21.44
CA ASP A 23 36.57 -28.68 -21.28
C ASP A 23 35.33 -28.04 -21.89
N ARG A 24 35.47 -26.91 -22.55
CA ARG A 24 34.37 -26.16 -23.15
C ARG A 24 34.34 -26.36 -24.67
N PRO A 25 33.18 -26.77 -25.26
CA PRO A 25 32.98 -26.59 -26.69
C PRO A 25 33.12 -25.10 -27.02
N SER A 26 33.58 -24.76 -28.22
CA SER A 26 33.69 -23.36 -28.65
C SER A 26 32.41 -22.59 -28.31
N PRO A 27 32.51 -21.51 -27.51
CA PRO A 27 31.30 -20.82 -27.08
C PRO A 27 30.53 -20.30 -28.29
N SER A 28 29.23 -20.48 -28.30
CA SER A 28 28.39 -19.73 -29.22
C SER A 28 28.47 -18.23 -28.88
N ALA A 29 28.10 -17.38 -29.81
CA ALA A 29 28.11 -15.92 -29.55
C ALA A 29 27.21 -15.49 -28.37
N ASN A 30 26.31 -16.38 -27.91
CA ASN A 30 25.36 -16.17 -26.83
C ASN A 30 25.75 -16.89 -25.53
N ASP A 31 26.84 -17.69 -25.52
CA ASP A 31 27.27 -18.39 -24.31
C ASP A 31 28.05 -17.44 -23.42
N GLU A 32 27.42 -17.03 -22.32
CA GLU A 32 28.04 -16.14 -21.35
C GLU A 32 28.05 -16.79 -19.96
N GLN A 33 29.26 -17.05 -19.45
CA GLN A 33 29.49 -17.27 -18.04
C GLN A 33 29.52 -15.90 -17.35
N LYS A 34 28.74 -15.79 -16.24
CA LYS A 34 28.60 -14.54 -15.51
C LYS A 34 29.28 -14.60 -14.15
N ARG A 35 28.55 -14.84 -13.09
CA ARG A 35 29.05 -14.96 -11.72
C ARG A 35 29.51 -16.39 -11.43
N THR A 36 30.57 -16.52 -10.65
CA THR A 36 31.06 -17.83 -10.18
C THR A 36 31.32 -17.77 -8.69
N GLU A 37 30.81 -18.71 -7.96
CA GLU A 37 31.03 -18.91 -6.53
C GLU A 37 31.95 -20.14 -6.34
N ILE A 38 32.85 -20.09 -5.34
CA ILE A 38 33.75 -21.22 -5.04
C ILE A 38 33.66 -21.61 -3.57
N ALA A 39 33.79 -22.90 -3.30
CA ALA A 39 33.82 -23.44 -1.94
C ALA A 39 34.90 -24.53 -1.78
N VAL A 40 35.41 -24.62 -0.57
CA VAL A 40 36.42 -25.60 -0.17
C VAL A 40 35.98 -26.29 1.13
N SER A 41 36.54 -27.46 1.43
CA SER A 41 36.23 -28.22 2.63
C SER A 41 37.50 -28.68 3.35
N SER A 42 37.48 -28.66 4.69
CA SER A 42 38.51 -29.25 5.53
C SER A 42 38.62 -30.76 5.35
N ALA A 43 37.56 -31.44 4.96
CA ALA A 43 37.55 -32.89 4.70
C ALA A 43 38.38 -33.25 3.46
N ALA A 44 38.56 -32.31 2.51
CA ALA A 44 39.38 -32.53 1.32
C ALA A 44 40.08 -31.22 0.88
N PRO A 45 41.22 -30.83 1.52
CA PRO A 45 41.84 -29.52 1.31
C PRO A 45 42.38 -29.24 -0.11
N ASN A 46 42.49 -30.27 -0.94
CA ASN A 46 42.86 -30.15 -2.34
C ASN A 46 41.66 -30.01 -3.30
N LYS A 47 40.45 -30.21 -2.76
CA LYS A 47 39.23 -30.13 -3.55
C LYS A 47 38.66 -28.71 -3.52
N ILE A 48 38.32 -28.21 -4.70
CA ILE A 48 37.61 -26.94 -4.88
C ILE A 48 36.35 -27.22 -5.69
N VAL A 49 35.23 -26.70 -5.25
CA VAL A 49 33.98 -26.73 -6.01
C VAL A 49 33.71 -25.33 -6.55
N ALA A 50 33.31 -25.22 -7.79
CA ALA A 50 32.91 -23.99 -8.44
C ALA A 50 31.50 -24.09 -9.02
N LEU A 51 30.65 -23.15 -8.63
CA LEU A 51 29.30 -22.96 -9.17
C LEU A 51 29.36 -21.81 -10.16
N ALA A 52 29.22 -22.10 -11.43
CA ALA A 52 29.20 -21.10 -12.49
C ALA A 52 27.75 -20.84 -12.94
N THR A 53 27.42 -19.57 -13.18
CA THR A 53 26.11 -19.12 -13.60
C THR A 53 26.14 -18.44 -14.97
N GLY A 54 25.00 -18.22 -15.58
CA GLY A 54 24.77 -17.88 -16.96
C GLY A 54 24.19 -19.09 -17.69
N SER A 55 23.96 -19.02 -18.97
CA SER A 55 23.48 -20.17 -19.75
C SER A 55 24.02 -20.14 -21.17
N ALA A 56 23.89 -21.26 -21.88
CA ALA A 56 24.24 -21.37 -23.29
C ALA A 56 23.55 -20.32 -24.18
N ASN A 57 22.43 -19.76 -23.72
CA ASN A 57 21.65 -18.74 -24.43
C ASN A 57 21.78 -17.33 -23.79
N GLY A 58 22.78 -17.11 -22.92
CA GLY A 58 22.96 -15.84 -22.24
C GLY A 58 21.91 -15.54 -21.16
N GLY A 59 21.15 -16.54 -20.72
CA GLY A 59 20.14 -16.41 -19.66
C GLY A 59 20.72 -16.26 -18.27
N SER A 60 19.85 -16.20 -17.27
CA SER A 60 20.21 -15.99 -15.85
C SER A 60 20.25 -17.29 -15.04
N GLY A 61 20.43 -18.41 -15.69
CA GLY A 61 20.38 -19.74 -15.09
C GLY A 61 21.72 -20.32 -14.67
N LEU A 62 21.73 -21.63 -14.44
CA LEU A 62 22.92 -22.39 -14.15
C LEU A 62 23.81 -22.51 -15.39
N TYR A 63 25.10 -22.23 -15.23
CA TYR A 63 26.11 -22.55 -16.25
C TYR A 63 26.71 -23.95 -16.03
N GLY A 64 27.00 -24.31 -14.78
CA GLY A 64 27.48 -25.63 -14.41
C GLY A 64 28.16 -25.69 -13.05
N ILE A 65 28.31 -26.93 -12.54
CA ILE A 65 29.11 -27.23 -11.37
C ILE A 65 30.44 -27.89 -11.86
N TYR A 66 31.54 -27.36 -11.38
CA TYR A 66 32.88 -27.86 -11.69
C TYR A 66 33.64 -28.22 -10.41
N ILE A 67 34.45 -29.28 -10.46
CA ILE A 67 35.25 -29.70 -9.32
C ILE A 67 36.71 -29.87 -9.76
N SER A 68 37.60 -29.32 -8.97
CA SER A 68 39.02 -29.61 -9.00
C SER A 68 39.40 -30.46 -7.79
N TYR A 69 40.29 -31.42 -7.97
CA TYR A 69 40.85 -32.26 -6.90
C TYR A 69 42.31 -31.96 -6.62
N ASP A 70 42.90 -31.00 -7.33
CA ASP A 70 44.30 -30.66 -7.32
C ASP A 70 44.55 -29.15 -7.12
N LYS A 71 43.74 -28.52 -6.31
CA LYS A 71 43.84 -27.09 -5.93
C LYS A 71 43.60 -26.12 -7.09
N GLY A 72 42.81 -26.52 -8.09
CA GLY A 72 42.43 -25.67 -9.21
C GLY A 72 43.30 -25.82 -10.47
N GLU A 73 44.26 -26.76 -10.47
CA GLU A 73 45.10 -27.02 -11.65
C GLU A 73 44.30 -27.67 -12.78
N ASN A 74 43.40 -28.62 -12.46
CA ASN A 74 42.51 -29.26 -13.40
C ASN A 74 41.08 -29.27 -12.87
N TRP A 75 40.12 -29.14 -13.79
CA TRP A 75 38.72 -29.07 -13.47
C TRP A 75 37.93 -30.11 -14.24
N THR A 76 36.92 -30.62 -13.59
CA THR A 76 35.96 -31.59 -14.15
C THR A 76 34.54 -31.05 -14.04
N PHE A 77 33.79 -31.00 -15.13
CA PHE A 77 32.37 -30.71 -15.13
C PHE A 77 31.61 -31.82 -14.41
N ARG A 78 30.64 -31.45 -13.55
CA ARG A 78 29.85 -32.39 -12.74
C ARG A 78 28.37 -32.37 -13.05
N CYS A 79 27.77 -31.20 -13.12
CA CYS A 79 26.32 -31.02 -13.23
C CYS A 79 25.98 -29.69 -13.93
N CYS A 80 24.85 -29.57 -14.59
CA CYS A 80 23.83 -30.57 -14.81
C CYS A 80 23.61 -30.69 -16.32
N GLY A 81 23.46 -31.92 -16.75
CA GLY A 81 23.17 -32.23 -18.15
C GLY A 81 24.29 -31.90 -19.12
N SER A 82 24.12 -30.91 -19.96
CA SER A 82 25.11 -30.44 -20.94
C SER A 82 26.08 -29.43 -20.36
N GLN A 83 27.23 -29.23 -21.02
CA GLN A 83 28.23 -28.24 -20.72
C GLN A 83 28.40 -27.26 -21.89
N PRO A 84 28.06 -25.95 -21.71
CA PRO A 84 27.35 -25.38 -20.56
C PRO A 84 25.92 -25.89 -20.43
N ALA A 85 25.31 -25.67 -19.26
CA ALA A 85 23.92 -26.02 -19.01
C ALA A 85 23.00 -25.37 -20.05
N GLY A 86 22.23 -26.21 -20.76
CA GLY A 86 21.30 -25.76 -21.80
C GLY A 86 19.88 -25.49 -21.24
N VAL A 87 18.90 -25.68 -22.11
CA VAL A 87 17.48 -25.54 -21.73
C VAL A 87 17.13 -26.48 -20.57
N PRO A 88 16.51 -26.00 -19.50
CA PRO A 88 16.14 -26.82 -18.34
C PRO A 88 15.26 -28.02 -18.69
N SER A 89 15.59 -29.15 -18.08
CA SER A 89 14.90 -30.43 -18.25
C SER A 89 15.19 -31.34 -17.07
N ALA A 90 14.51 -32.49 -16.98
CA ALA A 90 14.73 -33.44 -15.89
C ALA A 90 16.20 -33.93 -15.75
N ASN A 91 16.99 -33.92 -16.85
CA ASN A 91 18.40 -34.26 -16.85
C ASN A 91 19.34 -33.05 -16.86
N ASN A 92 18.79 -31.84 -16.92
CA ASN A 92 19.51 -30.58 -16.99
C ASN A 92 18.81 -29.53 -16.12
N ILE A 93 18.79 -29.79 -14.81
CA ILE A 93 18.07 -28.92 -13.86
C ILE A 93 18.75 -27.55 -13.75
N ASN A 94 17.92 -26.50 -13.66
CA ASN A 94 18.35 -25.14 -13.36
C ASN A 94 18.18 -24.84 -11.88
N MET A 95 19.27 -24.90 -11.11
CA MET A 95 19.24 -24.61 -9.67
C MET A 95 19.10 -23.11 -9.35
N MET A 96 19.21 -22.24 -10.35
CA MET A 96 19.11 -20.79 -10.19
C MET A 96 17.67 -20.27 -10.39
N GLY A 97 16.75 -21.14 -10.86
CA GLY A 97 15.38 -20.79 -11.13
C GLY A 97 14.49 -20.74 -9.88
N TRP A 98 13.27 -20.24 -10.07
CA TRP A 98 12.27 -20.08 -8.99
C TRP A 98 11.59 -21.41 -8.61
N GLN A 99 11.48 -22.35 -9.58
CA GLN A 99 10.78 -23.61 -9.34
C GLN A 99 11.68 -24.64 -8.64
N PRO A 100 11.18 -25.25 -7.55
CA PRO A 100 11.91 -26.32 -6.87
C PRO A 100 12.15 -27.59 -7.73
N SER A 101 11.52 -27.66 -8.89
CA SER A 101 11.76 -28.72 -9.87
C SER A 101 13.02 -28.49 -10.73
N GLY A 102 13.52 -27.25 -10.79
CA GLY A 102 14.60 -26.84 -11.67
C GLY A 102 14.27 -26.91 -13.16
N LEU A 103 12.99 -26.85 -13.52
CA LEU A 103 12.51 -26.97 -14.91
C LEU A 103 12.19 -25.61 -15.57
N ASP A 104 12.28 -24.54 -14.83
CA ASP A 104 12.08 -23.17 -15.31
C ASP A 104 13.36 -22.59 -15.90
N ASP A 105 13.20 -21.71 -16.89
CA ASP A 105 14.28 -20.95 -17.50
C ASP A 105 14.50 -19.64 -16.72
N GLY A 106 15.73 -19.11 -16.77
CA GLY A 106 16.08 -17.89 -16.07
C GLY A 106 16.66 -18.09 -14.68
N GLY A 107 16.46 -17.12 -13.79
CA GLY A 107 17.03 -17.05 -12.44
C GLY A 107 17.60 -15.68 -12.13
N GLN A 108 18.13 -15.52 -10.93
CA GLN A 108 18.61 -14.21 -10.44
C GLN A 108 20.02 -14.28 -9.80
N TYR A 109 20.90 -15.10 -10.35
CA TYR A 109 22.29 -15.28 -9.88
C TYR A 109 23.06 -13.97 -9.63
N TYR A 110 22.69 -12.91 -10.29
CA TYR A 110 23.28 -11.58 -10.10
C TYR A 110 22.96 -11.03 -8.71
N TYR A 111 21.87 -11.45 -8.13
CA TYR A 111 21.39 -11.06 -6.82
C TYR A 111 21.77 -12.10 -5.75
N ASP A 112 21.29 -13.32 -5.86
CA ASP A 112 21.45 -14.42 -4.92
C ASP A 112 22.32 -15.55 -5.51
N LEU A 113 23.38 -15.94 -4.82
CA LEU A 113 24.24 -17.05 -5.19
C LEU A 113 25.10 -17.47 -4.02
N ALA A 114 24.95 -18.72 -3.57
CA ALA A 114 25.70 -19.27 -2.47
C ALA A 114 26.16 -20.70 -2.75
N LEU A 115 27.33 -21.07 -2.21
CA LEU A 115 27.89 -22.40 -2.34
C LEU A 115 28.63 -22.78 -1.05
N ALA A 116 28.34 -23.97 -0.52
CA ALA A 116 29.06 -24.53 0.62
C ALA A 116 29.37 -26.01 0.43
N VAL A 117 30.49 -26.47 1.01
CA VAL A 117 30.87 -27.89 1.05
C VAL A 117 30.99 -28.31 2.50
N ASN A 118 30.43 -29.47 2.84
CA ASN A 118 30.43 -29.96 4.21
C ASN A 118 31.86 -30.16 4.74
N PRO A 119 32.19 -29.67 5.94
CA PRO A 119 33.52 -29.72 6.49
C PRO A 119 33.99 -31.14 6.89
N ASN A 120 33.09 -32.11 7.04
CA ASN A 120 33.36 -33.48 7.43
C ASN A 120 33.22 -34.47 6.28
N ASP A 121 32.44 -34.15 5.23
CA ASP A 121 32.31 -34.96 4.02
C ASP A 121 32.25 -34.06 2.80
N ALA A 122 33.34 -33.99 2.08
CA ALA A 122 33.47 -33.14 0.89
C ALA A 122 32.59 -33.58 -0.30
N ASN A 123 31.89 -34.71 -0.23
CA ASN A 123 30.90 -35.12 -1.25
C ASN A 123 29.54 -34.42 -1.08
N ILE A 124 29.32 -33.83 0.11
CA ILE A 124 28.09 -33.07 0.38
C ILE A 124 28.31 -31.62 -0.03
N ILE A 125 27.53 -31.19 -1.02
CA ILE A 125 27.64 -29.85 -1.62
C ILE A 125 26.27 -29.18 -1.52
N HIS A 126 26.23 -27.94 -1.05
CA HIS A 126 25.04 -27.10 -0.97
C HIS A 126 25.11 -25.97 -1.98
N VAL A 127 24.02 -25.71 -2.67
CA VAL A 127 23.84 -24.59 -3.59
C VAL A 127 22.64 -23.78 -3.12
N GLY A 128 22.81 -22.48 -3.02
CA GLY A 128 21.78 -21.48 -2.73
C GLY A 128 21.56 -20.56 -3.92
N GLY A 129 20.33 -20.27 -4.13
CA GLY A 129 19.75 -19.27 -5.02
C GLY A 129 18.39 -18.97 -4.44
N VAL A 130 17.34 -18.90 -5.26
CA VAL A 130 15.96 -18.78 -4.77
C VAL A 130 15.57 -19.97 -3.87
N ASN A 131 16.11 -21.14 -4.14
CA ASN A 131 15.92 -22.36 -3.36
C ASN A 131 17.25 -22.90 -2.84
N HIS A 132 17.18 -23.82 -1.86
CA HIS A 132 18.35 -24.58 -1.41
C HIS A 132 18.40 -25.95 -2.06
N TRP A 133 19.53 -26.26 -2.67
CA TRP A 133 19.83 -27.53 -3.32
C TRP A 133 20.99 -28.26 -2.63
N ILE A 134 20.94 -29.59 -2.62
CA ILE A 134 21.96 -30.42 -2.00
C ILE A 134 22.34 -31.59 -2.89
N SER A 135 23.63 -31.89 -2.96
CA SER A 135 24.21 -33.09 -3.49
C SER A 135 24.84 -33.94 -2.39
N PHE A 136 24.68 -35.26 -2.44
CA PHE A 136 25.38 -36.23 -1.57
C PHE A 136 26.36 -37.09 -2.34
N ASP A 137 26.54 -36.85 -3.63
CA ASP A 137 27.28 -37.71 -4.56
C ASP A 137 28.36 -36.93 -5.34
N ASP A 138 29.02 -35.99 -4.65
CA ASP A 138 30.12 -35.22 -5.21
C ASP A 138 29.68 -34.34 -6.38
N GLY A 139 28.49 -33.76 -6.29
CA GLY A 139 27.94 -32.82 -7.28
C GLY A 139 27.44 -33.45 -8.57
N GLN A 140 27.20 -34.76 -8.59
CA GLN A 140 26.66 -35.42 -9.78
C GLN A 140 25.14 -35.24 -9.90
N THR A 141 24.44 -35.33 -8.77
CA THR A 141 23.00 -35.06 -8.72
C THR A 141 22.65 -34.11 -7.58
N PHE A 142 21.58 -33.33 -7.75
CA PHE A 142 21.09 -32.41 -6.76
C PHE A 142 19.60 -32.64 -6.49
N SER A 143 19.19 -32.47 -5.25
CA SER A 143 17.81 -32.42 -4.81
C SER A 143 17.52 -31.09 -4.09
N CYS A 144 16.25 -30.70 -4.06
CA CYS A 144 15.80 -29.45 -3.43
C CYS A 144 15.03 -29.77 -2.15
N PRO A 145 15.67 -29.89 -0.98
CA PRO A 145 15.02 -30.18 0.29
C PRO A 145 14.31 -28.96 0.88
N ALA A 146 14.88 -27.77 0.71
CA ALA A 146 14.31 -26.55 1.25
C ALA A 146 13.83 -25.61 0.14
N LYS A 147 12.58 -25.17 0.27
CA LYS A 147 11.85 -24.47 -0.77
C LYS A 147 11.24 -23.20 -0.24
N TRP A 148 11.40 -22.11 -0.97
CA TRP A 148 10.80 -20.84 -0.64
C TRP A 148 9.26 -20.84 -0.73
N SER A 149 8.72 -21.62 -1.66
CA SER A 149 7.27 -21.68 -1.95
C SER A 149 6.45 -22.52 -0.96
N GLU A 150 7.09 -23.11 0.05
CA GLU A 150 6.43 -23.99 1.03
C GLU A 150 6.57 -23.45 2.48
N PRO A 151 6.05 -22.25 2.82
CA PRO A 151 6.33 -21.57 4.10
C PRO A 151 5.84 -22.30 5.34
N HIS A 152 4.95 -23.29 5.19
CA HIS A 152 4.41 -24.08 6.30
C HIS A 152 5.10 -25.44 6.47
N LYS A 153 6.11 -25.73 5.67
CA LYS A 153 6.88 -26.99 5.76
C LYS A 153 8.11 -26.83 6.66
N LYS A 154 8.57 -27.96 7.23
CA LYS A 154 9.78 -27.97 8.07
C LYS A 154 11.05 -27.56 7.32
N GLY A 155 11.13 -27.84 6.03
CA GLY A 155 12.24 -27.45 5.16
C GLY A 155 12.05 -26.08 4.49
N TYR A 156 11.25 -25.19 5.08
CA TYR A 156 11.12 -23.84 4.52
C TYR A 156 12.37 -23.00 4.79
N VAL A 157 12.93 -22.44 3.74
CA VAL A 157 13.86 -21.30 3.77
C VAL A 157 13.26 -20.17 2.98
N HIS A 158 13.46 -18.94 3.42
CA HIS A 158 13.06 -17.78 2.62
C HIS A 158 13.84 -17.76 1.30
N ALA A 159 13.25 -17.20 0.25
CA ALA A 159 13.91 -17.03 -1.02
C ALA A 159 15.20 -16.22 -0.91
N ASP A 160 16.00 -16.27 -1.97
CA ASP A 160 17.13 -15.41 -2.23
C ASP A 160 18.25 -15.61 -1.20
N ILE A 161 18.90 -16.79 -1.30
CA ILE A 161 19.97 -17.20 -0.40
C ILE A 161 21.28 -16.59 -0.87
N HIS A 162 21.83 -15.68 -0.05
CA HIS A 162 23.07 -14.95 -0.33
C HIS A 162 24.32 -15.64 0.20
N ASP A 163 24.16 -16.43 1.27
CA ASP A 163 25.28 -17.14 1.88
C ASP A 163 24.83 -18.43 2.54
N ILE A 164 25.69 -19.46 2.46
CA ILE A 164 25.54 -20.73 3.15
C ILE A 164 26.87 -21.06 3.80
N ASN A 165 26.86 -21.28 5.13
CA ASN A 165 28.05 -21.60 5.87
C ASN A 165 27.85 -22.72 6.87
N TYR A 166 28.92 -23.44 7.16
CA TYR A 166 28.96 -24.40 8.26
C TYR A 166 29.66 -23.82 9.51
N PHE A 167 29.01 -23.93 10.66
CA PHE A 167 29.60 -23.69 11.96
C PHE A 167 29.59 -25.01 12.76
N GLY A 168 30.74 -25.68 12.82
CA GLY A 168 30.78 -27.06 13.26
C GLY A 168 30.07 -28.00 12.28
N ASN A 169 29.01 -28.67 12.75
CA ASN A 169 28.18 -29.54 11.92
C ASN A 169 26.90 -28.86 11.43
N ASP A 170 26.66 -27.68 11.89
CA ASP A 170 25.39 -26.96 11.68
C ASP A 170 25.47 -26.10 10.42
N LEU A 171 24.45 -26.18 9.61
CA LEU A 171 24.29 -25.42 8.36
C LEU A 171 23.51 -24.15 8.63
N TRP A 172 24.04 -23.04 8.18
CA TRP A 172 23.43 -21.72 8.33
C TRP A 172 23.18 -21.07 6.97
N PHE A 173 22.07 -20.37 6.87
CA PHE A 173 21.66 -19.64 5.67
C PHE A 173 21.46 -18.17 6.01
N ALA A 174 21.95 -17.29 5.17
CA ALA A 174 21.60 -15.88 5.15
C ALA A 174 20.82 -15.60 3.85
N CYS A 175 19.60 -15.10 3.97
CA CYS A 175 18.71 -14.82 2.86
C CYS A 175 17.90 -13.56 3.12
N ASP A 176 17.08 -13.11 2.18
CA ASP A 176 16.23 -11.92 2.34
C ASP A 176 15.26 -12.00 3.52
N GLY A 177 14.85 -13.19 3.90
CA GLY A 177 14.06 -13.42 5.11
C GLY A 177 14.86 -13.46 6.41
N GLY A 178 16.19 -13.24 6.38
CA GLY A 178 17.09 -13.21 7.53
C GLY A 178 17.94 -14.45 7.69
N VAL A 179 18.21 -14.86 8.93
CA VAL A 179 19.14 -15.96 9.26
C VAL A 179 18.36 -17.22 9.63
N PHE A 180 18.74 -18.33 9.01
CA PHE A 180 18.16 -19.64 9.23
C PHE A 180 19.24 -20.66 9.56
N TYR A 181 18.85 -21.75 10.18
CA TYR A 181 19.72 -22.79 10.70
C TYR A 181 19.14 -24.17 10.47
N SER A 182 19.99 -25.15 10.18
CA SER A 182 19.65 -26.57 10.07
C SER A 182 20.74 -27.44 10.68
N ASP A 183 20.35 -28.45 11.43
CA ASP A 183 21.20 -29.50 11.99
C ASP A 183 21.16 -30.80 11.18
N ASN A 184 20.40 -30.83 10.09
CA ASN A 184 20.13 -32.02 9.28
C ASN A 184 20.08 -31.74 7.78
N PHE A 185 21.01 -30.91 7.31
CA PHE A 185 21.27 -30.63 5.87
C PHE A 185 20.12 -29.95 5.13
N GLY A 186 19.22 -29.25 5.83
CA GLY A 186 18.11 -28.53 5.23
C GLY A 186 16.76 -29.27 5.27
N ASP A 187 16.69 -30.51 5.79
CA ASP A 187 15.43 -31.20 5.96
C ASP A 187 14.49 -30.52 6.99
N SER A 188 15.08 -29.92 7.99
CA SER A 188 14.40 -29.09 8.98
C SER A 188 15.17 -27.78 9.13
N ILE A 189 14.47 -26.67 8.99
CA ILE A 189 15.06 -25.32 9.04
C ILE A 189 14.36 -24.51 10.11
N TYR A 190 15.14 -23.79 10.89
CA TYR A 190 14.69 -22.97 12.02
C TYR A 190 15.12 -21.53 11.83
N LYS A 191 14.21 -20.58 12.01
CA LYS A 191 14.51 -19.15 12.03
C LYS A 191 15.38 -18.80 13.24
N LYS A 192 16.42 -17.99 13.02
CA LYS A 192 17.37 -17.52 14.05
C LYS A 192 17.53 -16.00 14.01
N MET A 193 16.40 -15.29 13.93
CA MET A 193 16.36 -13.84 13.74
C MET A 193 15.98 -13.06 14.99
N TYR A 194 15.61 -13.75 16.08
CA TYR A 194 15.18 -13.05 17.29
C TYR A 194 16.32 -12.17 17.84
N GLY A 195 16.05 -10.86 17.94
CA GLY A 195 17.03 -9.85 18.34
C GLY A 195 17.92 -9.33 17.21
N ILE A 196 17.67 -9.74 15.95
CA ILE A 196 18.30 -9.14 14.77
C ILE A 196 17.36 -8.09 14.22
N GLU A 197 17.80 -6.83 14.25
CA GLU A 197 17.08 -5.68 13.70
C GLU A 197 17.51 -5.50 12.24
N GLY A 198 16.86 -6.22 11.33
CA GLY A 198 17.22 -6.25 9.92
C GLY A 198 16.06 -6.02 8.94
N THR A 199 14.87 -5.63 9.46
CA THR A 199 13.73 -5.36 8.58
C THR A 199 13.95 -4.06 7.82
N ASP A 200 14.02 -4.14 6.49
CA ASP A 200 14.17 -2.99 5.59
C ASP A 200 12.80 -2.44 5.19
N PHE A 201 12.35 -1.40 5.88
CA PHE A 201 11.14 -0.67 5.52
C PHE A 201 11.44 0.33 4.40
N TRP A 202 10.75 0.18 3.28
CA TRP A 202 10.78 1.11 2.15
C TRP A 202 9.73 2.22 2.29
N GLY A 203 8.68 1.96 3.02
CA GLY A 203 7.70 2.93 3.47
C GLY A 203 7.07 2.49 4.77
N PHE A 204 6.67 3.43 5.61
CA PHE A 204 6.22 3.18 6.96
C PHE A 204 5.10 4.14 7.34
N GLY A 205 4.08 3.65 8.02
CA GLY A 205 2.97 4.43 8.54
C GLY A 205 2.60 4.00 9.95
N ALA A 206 2.12 4.92 10.74
CA ALA A 206 1.63 4.67 12.09
C ALA A 206 0.29 5.37 12.33
N GLY A 207 -0.51 4.82 13.25
CA GLY A 207 -1.79 5.42 13.62
C GLY A 207 -1.60 6.70 14.40
N PHE A 208 -2.29 7.76 13.99
CA PHE A 208 -2.19 9.07 14.63
C PHE A 208 -2.71 9.07 16.08
N LYS A 209 -3.78 8.31 16.35
CA LYS A 209 -4.36 8.17 17.70
C LYS A 209 -3.89 6.93 18.44
N ASP A 210 -3.57 5.87 17.72
CA ASP A 210 -3.12 4.59 18.25
C ASP A 210 -1.74 4.27 17.68
N GLY A 211 -0.70 4.71 18.39
CA GLY A 211 0.69 4.48 17.99
C GLY A 211 1.14 3.02 18.12
N ASP A 212 0.29 2.13 18.60
CA ASP A 212 0.55 0.70 18.61
C ASP A 212 0.13 0.03 17.29
N VAL A 213 -0.57 0.77 16.40
CA VAL A 213 -0.87 0.34 15.04
C VAL A 213 0.16 0.93 14.09
N MET A 214 0.92 0.07 13.43
CA MET A 214 1.94 0.44 12.46
C MET A 214 1.85 -0.49 11.26
N LEU A 215 2.07 0.03 10.07
CA LEU A 215 2.12 -0.75 8.83
C LEU A 215 3.33 -0.31 8.01
N GLY A 216 4.13 -1.25 7.53
CA GLY A 216 5.28 -0.94 6.69
C GLY A 216 5.42 -1.88 5.52
N GLY A 217 5.72 -1.33 4.34
CA GLY A 217 6.11 -2.09 3.16
C GLY A 217 7.59 -2.43 3.21
N THR A 218 7.92 -3.68 2.89
CA THR A 218 9.30 -4.16 2.84
C THR A 218 9.60 -4.77 1.48
N TYR A 219 10.83 -4.60 1.05
CA TYR A 219 11.29 -5.23 -0.18
C TYR A 219 11.52 -6.73 0.08
N HIS A 220 10.92 -7.60 -0.73
CA HIS A 220 10.94 -9.07 -0.65
C HIS A 220 10.27 -9.71 0.58
N ASN A 221 9.87 -8.96 1.60
CA ASN A 221 9.29 -9.50 2.84
C ASN A 221 7.82 -9.10 3.06
N GLY A 222 7.19 -8.51 2.07
CA GLY A 222 5.77 -8.18 2.07
C GLY A 222 5.42 -6.95 2.90
N THR A 223 4.16 -6.89 3.34
CA THR A 223 3.65 -5.85 4.23
C THR A 223 3.63 -6.36 5.66
N LEU A 224 4.28 -5.65 6.55
CA LEU A 224 4.32 -5.97 7.98
C LEU A 224 3.38 -5.05 8.74
N LEU A 225 2.46 -5.64 9.49
CA LEU A 225 1.52 -4.95 10.37
C LEU A 225 1.87 -5.25 11.83
N LYS A 226 1.95 -4.20 12.64
CA LYS A 226 1.93 -4.28 14.09
C LYS A 226 0.60 -3.74 14.61
N ASP A 227 -0.08 -4.51 15.45
CA ASP A 227 -1.28 -4.09 16.16
C ASP A 227 -1.29 -4.79 17.52
N ASN A 228 -0.94 -4.09 18.57
CA ASN A 228 -0.84 -4.66 19.92
C ASN A 228 -2.18 -5.17 20.47
N ASN A 229 -3.31 -4.72 19.94
CA ASN A 229 -4.62 -5.26 20.27
C ASN A 229 -4.83 -6.66 19.69
N THR A 230 -4.21 -6.95 18.55
CA THR A 230 -4.32 -8.22 17.84
C THR A 230 -3.11 -9.14 18.12
N TYR A 231 -1.90 -8.60 18.04
CA TYR A 231 -0.63 -9.34 18.19
C TYR A 231 0.31 -8.59 19.13
N ILE A 232 0.31 -8.97 20.41
CA ILE A 232 1.12 -8.30 21.44
C ILE A 232 2.61 -8.47 21.12
N ASN A 233 3.30 -7.35 20.94
CA ASN A 233 4.75 -7.25 20.68
C ASN A 233 5.25 -8.04 19.47
N ASP A 234 4.40 -8.26 18.46
CA ASP A 234 4.78 -9.01 17.27
C ASP A 234 4.30 -8.31 15.99
N TRP A 235 4.89 -8.68 14.85
CA TRP A 235 4.54 -8.19 13.53
C TRP A 235 3.91 -9.31 12.71
N LEU A 236 2.84 -9.01 12.00
CA LEU A 236 2.16 -9.93 11.10
C LEU A 236 2.46 -9.55 9.66
N CYS A 237 2.91 -10.52 8.86
CA CYS A 237 2.97 -10.37 7.40
C CYS A 237 1.55 -10.51 6.83
N THR A 238 1.01 -9.42 6.27
CA THR A 238 -0.35 -9.38 5.73
C THR A 238 -0.41 -9.60 4.22
N ASP A 239 0.65 -9.29 3.51
CA ASP A 239 0.79 -9.46 2.07
C ASP A 239 2.21 -9.94 1.77
N GLY A 240 2.39 -10.83 0.81
CA GLY A 240 3.71 -11.29 0.36
C GLY A 240 4.27 -10.43 -0.77
N GLY A 241 5.50 -10.72 -1.20
CA GLY A 241 6.19 -10.06 -2.32
C GLY A 241 6.78 -8.71 -1.97
N ASP A 242 6.92 -7.85 -2.97
CA ASP A 242 7.50 -6.52 -2.82
C ASP A 242 6.44 -5.50 -2.45
N ASN A 243 6.69 -4.77 -1.39
CA ASN A 243 5.84 -3.69 -0.93
C ASN A 243 6.68 -2.45 -0.64
N TYR A 244 6.22 -1.30 -1.13
CA TYR A 244 6.94 -0.04 -1.01
C TYR A 244 6.33 0.91 0.02
N ARG A 245 5.06 0.69 0.39
CA ARG A 245 4.31 1.65 1.18
C ARG A 245 3.50 0.99 2.29
N GLY A 246 3.25 1.76 3.33
CA GLY A 246 2.32 1.42 4.40
C GLY A 246 1.74 2.69 5.00
N PHE A 247 0.41 2.76 5.13
CA PHE A 247 -0.29 3.93 5.66
C PHE A 247 -1.37 3.48 6.64
N VAL A 248 -1.57 4.24 7.70
CA VAL A 248 -2.69 4.06 8.62
C VAL A 248 -3.59 5.27 8.51
N ASN A 249 -4.90 5.06 8.39
CA ASN A 249 -5.86 6.16 8.30
C ASN A 249 -5.81 6.99 9.59
N PHE A 250 -5.65 8.29 9.46
CA PHE A 250 -5.43 9.15 10.62
C PHE A 250 -6.67 9.35 11.50
N GLY A 251 -7.86 9.28 10.92
CA GLY A 251 -9.13 9.39 11.67
C GLY A 251 -9.65 8.05 12.16
N ASN A 252 -9.24 6.93 11.52
CA ASN A 252 -9.65 5.59 11.92
C ASN A 252 -8.45 4.62 11.91
N PRO A 253 -7.74 4.44 13.03
CA PRO A 253 -6.56 3.55 13.08
C PRO A 253 -6.88 2.07 12.85
N ARG A 254 -8.16 1.72 12.68
CA ARG A 254 -8.57 0.36 12.27
C ARG A 254 -8.59 0.17 10.76
N ILE A 255 -8.23 1.20 9.99
CA ILE A 255 -8.08 1.14 8.54
C ILE A 255 -6.63 1.43 8.19
N ALA A 256 -6.00 0.53 7.44
CA ALA A 256 -4.65 0.67 6.94
C ALA A 256 -4.58 0.34 5.45
N TYR A 257 -3.52 0.79 4.78
CA TYR A 257 -3.35 0.63 3.34
C TYR A 257 -1.95 0.16 3.02
N SER A 258 -1.86 -0.84 2.13
CA SER A 258 -0.61 -1.32 1.53
C SER A 258 -0.67 -1.19 0.00
N ASP A 259 0.41 -1.49 -0.68
CA ASP A 259 0.44 -1.54 -2.15
C ASP A 259 -0.57 -2.56 -2.73
N TYR A 260 -1.03 -3.51 -1.93
CA TYR A 260 -2.00 -4.53 -2.33
C TYR A 260 -3.45 -4.24 -1.93
N GLY A 261 -3.71 -3.13 -1.26
CA GLY A 261 -5.07 -2.72 -0.90
C GLY A 261 -5.26 -2.29 0.53
N GLY A 262 -6.52 -2.10 0.90
CA GLY A 262 -6.92 -1.72 2.24
C GLY A 262 -7.03 -2.93 3.18
N LYS A 263 -6.86 -2.66 4.47
CA LYS A 263 -6.95 -3.61 5.56
C LYS A 263 -7.92 -3.07 6.62
N ASN A 264 -8.92 -3.87 6.98
CA ASN A 264 -9.77 -3.61 8.15
C ASN A 264 -9.23 -4.39 9.34
N LEU A 265 -8.77 -3.68 10.36
CA LEU A 265 -8.19 -4.24 11.56
C LEU A 265 -9.28 -4.42 12.61
N SER A 266 -9.64 -5.66 12.93
CA SER A 266 -10.70 -5.95 13.91
C SER A 266 -10.34 -5.53 15.34
N GLY A 267 -9.04 -5.47 15.66
CA GLY A 267 -8.57 -5.32 17.03
C GLY A 267 -8.73 -6.59 17.90
N ASP A 268 -9.18 -7.68 17.32
CA ASP A 268 -9.31 -8.98 17.99
C ASP A 268 -8.48 -10.03 17.22
N ARG A 269 -7.51 -10.65 17.90
CA ARG A 269 -6.64 -11.68 17.34
C ARG A 269 -7.37 -12.94 16.81
N ASN A 270 -8.59 -13.16 17.23
CA ASN A 270 -9.42 -14.27 16.79
C ASN A 270 -10.23 -13.95 15.54
N VAL A 271 -10.26 -12.69 15.12
CA VAL A 271 -10.94 -12.23 13.93
C VAL A 271 -9.90 -11.93 12.86
N PRO A 272 -9.93 -12.60 11.70
CA PRO A 272 -8.99 -12.34 10.63
C PRO A 272 -9.02 -10.88 10.16
N ILE A 273 -7.86 -10.36 9.74
CA ILE A 273 -7.78 -9.07 9.07
C ILE A 273 -8.51 -9.20 7.74
N ALA A 274 -9.55 -8.39 7.55
CA ALA A 274 -10.29 -8.35 6.30
C ALA A 274 -9.62 -7.37 5.33
N SER A 275 -9.22 -7.87 4.16
CA SER A 275 -8.73 -7.01 3.07
C SER A 275 -9.92 -6.47 2.27
N PHE A 276 -9.82 -5.23 1.81
CA PHE A 276 -10.76 -4.64 0.86
C PHE A 276 -10.02 -4.07 -0.35
N SER A 277 -10.69 -4.09 -1.50
CA SER A 277 -10.10 -3.59 -2.73
C SER A 277 -10.08 -2.07 -2.75
N ILE A 278 -8.96 -1.53 -3.22
CA ILE A 278 -8.83 -0.13 -3.62
C ILE A 278 -8.87 -0.08 -5.15
N GLU A 279 -9.54 0.91 -5.72
CA GLU A 279 -9.63 1.04 -7.18
C GLU A 279 -8.22 1.16 -7.78
N LYS A 280 -7.91 0.24 -8.70
CA LYS A 280 -6.68 0.33 -9.50
C LYS A 280 -6.83 1.36 -10.61
N LYS A 281 -5.83 2.20 -10.77
CA LYS A 281 -5.80 3.14 -11.89
C LYS A 281 -5.25 2.46 -13.15
N PRO A 282 -5.64 2.94 -14.36
CA PRO A 282 -5.10 2.40 -15.60
C PRO A 282 -3.57 2.35 -15.58
N ASN A 283 -3.00 1.20 -15.97
CA ASN A 283 -1.57 0.93 -16.03
C ASN A 283 -0.82 0.87 -14.68
N ALA A 284 -1.49 0.98 -13.53
CA ALA A 284 -0.85 0.79 -12.25
C ALA A 284 -0.56 -0.70 -11.99
N SER A 285 0.69 -1.04 -11.70
CA SER A 285 1.07 -2.38 -11.26
C SER A 285 0.58 -2.64 -9.84
N TYR A 286 0.58 -1.61 -9.00
CA TYR A 286 0.16 -1.62 -7.61
C TYR A 286 -1.06 -0.69 -7.41
N ILE A 287 -1.82 -0.98 -6.36
CA ILE A 287 -3.07 -0.26 -6.07
C ILE A 287 -2.79 1.16 -5.61
N ILE A 288 -1.79 1.34 -4.74
CA ILE A 288 -1.34 2.63 -4.26
C ILE A 288 -0.11 3.00 -5.08
N GLY A 289 -0.15 4.19 -5.71
CA GLY A 289 0.80 4.59 -6.73
C GLY A 289 2.26 4.34 -6.35
N GLN A 290 3.00 3.76 -7.26
CA GLN A 290 4.45 3.62 -7.14
C GLN A 290 5.16 4.98 -7.14
N SER A 291 4.50 6.05 -7.56
CA SER A 291 5.08 7.37 -7.71
C SER A 291 4.92 8.25 -6.47
N SER A 292 3.80 8.23 -5.79
CA SER A 292 3.61 9.03 -4.57
C SER A 292 3.07 8.23 -3.40
N GLN A 293 3.20 8.79 -2.21
CA GLN A 293 2.49 8.33 -1.02
C GLN A 293 1.01 8.69 -1.09
N ILE A 294 0.22 8.12 -0.19
CA ILE A 294 -1.11 8.63 0.14
C ILE A 294 -0.95 9.84 1.05
N GLU A 295 -1.69 10.90 0.73
CA GLU A 295 -1.84 12.05 1.61
C GLU A 295 -3.32 12.25 1.93
N PHE A 296 -3.65 12.41 3.22
CA PHE A 296 -5.02 12.57 3.66
C PHE A 296 -5.42 14.04 3.67
N ASP A 297 -6.66 14.32 3.26
CA ASP A 297 -7.24 15.63 3.41
C ASP A 297 -7.64 15.86 4.88
N PRO A 298 -7.08 16.84 5.58
CA PRO A 298 -7.36 17.04 7.00
C PRO A 298 -8.83 17.38 7.31
N ARG A 299 -9.62 17.83 6.34
CA ARG A 299 -11.08 18.06 6.51
C ARG A 299 -11.86 16.79 6.74
N CYS A 300 -11.51 15.75 5.96
CA CYS A 300 -12.22 14.49 5.98
C CYS A 300 -11.26 13.31 5.94
N TYR A 301 -11.20 12.55 7.01
CA TYR A 301 -10.29 11.39 7.10
C TYR A 301 -10.62 10.24 6.12
N ASN A 302 -11.73 10.33 5.40
CA ASN A 302 -12.08 9.42 4.30
C ASN A 302 -11.55 9.91 2.93
N TRP A 303 -11.01 11.12 2.88
CA TRP A 303 -10.49 11.70 1.66
C TRP A 303 -8.98 11.48 1.59
N MET A 304 -8.51 10.99 0.46
CA MET A 304 -7.09 10.75 0.25
C MET A 304 -6.66 11.13 -1.17
N TYR A 305 -5.53 11.78 -1.24
CA TYR A 305 -4.82 12.04 -2.49
C TYR A 305 -3.79 10.96 -2.75
N SER A 306 -3.55 10.64 -4.01
CA SER A 306 -2.46 9.76 -4.45
C SER A 306 -2.00 10.15 -5.84
N GLY A 307 -0.70 10.23 -6.05
CA GLY A 307 -0.11 10.36 -7.37
C GLY A 307 0.06 9.00 -8.01
N ASN A 308 -0.39 8.87 -9.26
CA ASN A 308 -0.10 7.70 -10.05
C ASN A 308 0.22 8.12 -11.48
N ASP A 309 1.41 7.74 -11.96
CA ASP A 309 1.97 8.28 -13.19
C ASP A 309 1.94 9.81 -13.16
N THR A 310 1.45 10.44 -14.22
CA THR A 310 1.38 11.90 -14.34
C THR A 310 0.16 12.53 -13.68
N THR A 311 -0.68 11.76 -13.00
CA THR A 311 -1.98 12.22 -12.51
C THR A 311 -2.02 12.26 -10.99
N LEU A 312 -2.51 13.37 -10.45
CA LEU A 312 -2.97 13.47 -9.07
C LEU A 312 -4.44 13.02 -9.00
N TRP A 313 -4.71 12.07 -8.14
CA TRP A 313 -6.03 11.48 -7.91
C TRP A 313 -6.53 11.79 -6.52
N LEU A 314 -7.85 11.96 -6.37
CA LEU A 314 -8.56 12.14 -5.09
C LEU A 314 -9.61 11.05 -4.94
N SER A 315 -9.58 10.36 -3.81
CA SER A 315 -10.67 9.54 -3.32
C SER A 315 -11.39 10.25 -2.18
N LYS A 316 -12.71 10.22 -2.18
CA LYS A 316 -13.55 10.74 -1.08
C LYS A 316 -14.24 9.62 -0.27
N ASN A 317 -13.84 8.37 -0.50
CA ASN A 317 -14.47 7.18 0.07
C ASN A 317 -13.47 6.07 0.42
N ASN A 318 -12.35 6.43 1.07
CA ASN A 318 -11.31 5.49 1.52
C ASN A 318 -10.68 4.65 0.41
N GLY A 319 -10.58 5.18 -0.81
CA GLY A 319 -9.97 4.48 -1.93
C GLY A 319 -10.94 3.62 -2.75
N ALA A 320 -12.22 3.62 -2.42
CA ALA A 320 -13.24 2.88 -3.15
C ALA A 320 -13.37 3.34 -4.61
N SER A 321 -13.22 4.63 -4.85
CA SER A 321 -13.12 5.22 -6.17
C SER A 321 -12.22 6.44 -6.14
N PHE A 322 -11.66 6.78 -7.30
CA PHE A 322 -10.81 7.95 -7.46
C PHE A 322 -11.26 8.80 -8.65
N GLU A 323 -11.24 10.10 -8.48
CA GLU A 323 -11.42 11.10 -9.53
C GLU A 323 -10.08 11.76 -9.83
N ALA A 324 -9.81 12.05 -11.11
CA ALA A 324 -8.61 12.78 -11.51
C ALA A 324 -8.75 14.25 -11.08
N VAL A 325 -7.76 14.74 -10.35
CA VAL A 325 -7.68 16.15 -9.96
C VAL A 325 -6.95 16.97 -11.02
N TYR A 326 -5.73 16.50 -11.38
CA TYR A 326 -4.90 17.19 -12.35
C TYR A 326 -3.92 16.25 -13.06
N HIS A 327 -3.55 16.58 -14.31
CA HIS A 327 -2.54 15.88 -15.09
C HIS A 327 -1.30 16.75 -15.25
N PHE A 328 -0.19 16.32 -14.69
CA PHE A 328 1.12 16.95 -14.84
C PHE A 328 1.85 16.44 -16.08
N ASN A 329 2.94 17.11 -16.45
CA ASN A 329 3.81 16.67 -17.54
C ASN A 329 4.82 15.59 -17.13
N ALA A 330 4.85 15.20 -15.86
CA ALA A 330 5.76 14.22 -15.28
C ALA A 330 5.09 13.46 -14.14
N ASN A 331 5.66 12.34 -13.75
CA ASN A 331 5.12 11.50 -12.67
C ASN A 331 5.06 12.28 -11.36
N VAL A 332 3.95 12.17 -10.65
CA VAL A 332 3.78 12.72 -9.31
C VAL A 332 4.63 11.91 -8.34
N ALA A 333 5.55 12.56 -7.63
CA ALA A 333 6.49 11.91 -6.72
C ALA A 333 6.10 12.04 -5.25
N SER A 334 5.65 13.24 -4.82
CA SER A 334 5.09 13.47 -3.49
C SER A 334 3.92 14.44 -3.57
N VAL A 335 3.08 14.38 -2.56
CA VAL A 335 1.89 15.24 -2.39
C VAL A 335 1.79 15.59 -0.93
N GLU A 336 1.51 16.85 -0.63
CA GLU A 336 1.28 17.36 0.72
C GLU A 336 0.07 18.29 0.72
N VAL A 337 -0.81 18.14 1.70
CA VAL A 337 -2.01 18.98 1.89
C VAL A 337 -1.87 19.81 3.15
N ALA A 338 -2.06 21.13 3.03
CA ALA A 338 -1.88 22.02 4.17
C ALA A 338 -2.96 21.80 5.24
N TRP A 339 -2.55 21.63 6.48
CA TRP A 339 -3.46 21.43 7.62
C TRP A 339 -4.24 22.69 7.99
N SER A 340 -3.62 23.87 7.83
CA SER A 340 -4.25 25.16 8.11
C SER A 340 -5.32 25.52 7.09
N ASN A 341 -5.10 25.16 5.82
CA ASN A 341 -6.02 25.40 4.72
C ASN A 341 -5.87 24.30 3.64
N PRO A 342 -6.70 23.28 3.65
CA PRO A 342 -6.57 22.13 2.71
C PRO A 342 -6.86 22.43 1.24
N ASP A 343 -7.19 23.64 0.86
CA ASP A 343 -7.21 24.06 -0.55
C ASP A 343 -5.80 24.31 -1.08
N PHE A 344 -4.81 24.45 -0.19
CA PHE A 344 -3.40 24.52 -0.54
C PHE A 344 -2.80 23.11 -0.59
N ILE A 345 -2.37 22.73 -1.78
CA ILE A 345 -1.77 21.43 -2.07
C ILE A 345 -0.42 21.67 -2.74
N TYR A 346 0.60 20.93 -2.29
CA TYR A 346 1.93 20.96 -2.87
C TYR A 346 2.26 19.61 -3.49
N VAL A 347 2.88 19.63 -4.67
CA VAL A 347 3.23 18.43 -5.42
C VAL A 347 4.64 18.54 -5.94
N SER A 348 5.44 17.48 -5.76
CA SER A 348 6.67 17.30 -6.52
C SER A 348 6.47 16.32 -7.67
N THR A 349 7.20 16.53 -8.77
CA THR A 349 7.15 15.64 -9.92
C THR A 349 8.53 15.09 -10.28
N TYR A 350 8.53 13.90 -10.87
CA TYR A 350 9.73 13.16 -11.24
C TYR A 350 9.63 12.69 -12.70
N PRO A 351 10.16 13.47 -13.68
CA PRO A 351 10.15 13.06 -15.08
C PRO A 351 11.17 11.96 -15.41
N GLY A 352 12.26 11.89 -14.64
CA GLY A 352 13.35 10.93 -14.82
C GLY A 352 14.59 11.34 -14.04
N TRP A 353 15.60 10.48 -13.98
CA TRP A 353 16.82 10.71 -13.20
C TRP A 353 17.61 11.95 -13.64
N TRP A 354 17.71 12.16 -14.92
CA TRP A 354 18.48 13.24 -15.54
C TRP A 354 17.70 14.52 -15.79
N ASP A 355 16.37 14.46 -15.63
CA ASP A 355 15.51 15.56 -15.97
C ASP A 355 15.26 16.47 -14.78
N LYS A 356 14.93 17.72 -15.07
CA LYS A 356 14.55 18.70 -14.05
C LYS A 356 13.29 18.24 -13.32
N LYS A 357 13.34 18.24 -11.96
CA LYS A 357 12.17 18.00 -11.10
C LYS A 357 11.46 19.32 -10.88
N TYR A 358 10.14 19.25 -10.69
CA TYR A 358 9.31 20.42 -10.50
C TYR A 358 8.57 20.33 -9.18
N LEU A 359 8.37 21.50 -8.57
CA LEU A 359 7.50 21.71 -7.42
C LEU A 359 6.34 22.60 -7.86
N TYR A 360 5.14 22.17 -7.55
CA TYR A 360 3.92 22.89 -7.86
C TYR A 360 3.12 23.18 -6.60
N LYS A 361 2.42 24.32 -6.61
CA LYS A 361 1.45 24.73 -5.58
C LYS A 361 0.09 24.93 -6.21
N SER A 362 -0.96 24.44 -5.57
CA SER A 362 -2.35 24.82 -5.78
C SER A 362 -2.86 25.61 -4.59
N GLU A 363 -3.76 26.56 -4.81
CA GLU A 363 -4.48 27.34 -3.78
C GLU A 363 -6.00 27.13 -3.88
N ASP A 364 -6.44 26.20 -4.74
CA ASP A 364 -7.84 25.97 -5.09
C ASP A 364 -8.21 24.46 -5.15
N ALA A 365 -7.67 23.68 -4.22
CA ALA A 365 -7.87 22.24 -4.10
C ALA A 365 -7.51 21.46 -5.39
N GLY A 366 -6.45 21.90 -6.09
CA GLY A 366 -5.89 21.21 -7.24
C GLY A 366 -6.48 21.59 -8.58
N GLN A 367 -7.34 22.62 -8.66
CA GLN A 367 -7.93 23.05 -9.94
C GLN A 367 -6.92 23.82 -10.81
N SER A 368 -6.03 24.59 -10.19
CA SER A 368 -4.95 25.29 -10.90
C SER A 368 -3.62 25.15 -10.12
N TRP A 369 -2.50 25.26 -10.86
CA TRP A 369 -1.17 25.01 -10.32
C TRP A 369 -0.18 26.08 -10.75
N ILE A 370 0.69 26.45 -9.80
CA ILE A 370 1.78 27.41 -9.98
C ILE A 370 3.10 26.66 -9.83
N ASP A 371 4.03 26.85 -10.75
CA ASP A 371 5.41 26.34 -10.62
C ASP A 371 6.18 27.18 -9.62
N ILE A 372 6.61 26.55 -8.53
CA ILE A 372 7.38 27.16 -7.42
C ILE A 372 8.79 26.58 -7.32
N THR A 373 9.26 25.90 -8.36
CA THR A 373 10.54 25.20 -8.35
C THR A 373 11.70 26.15 -8.09
N PRO A 374 12.54 25.91 -7.08
CA PRO A 374 13.73 26.72 -6.87
C PRO A 374 14.71 26.58 -8.03
N ALA A 375 15.46 27.65 -8.31
CA ALA A 375 16.45 27.66 -9.39
C ALA A 375 17.76 26.98 -8.95
N LEU A 376 17.72 25.66 -8.78
CA LEU A 376 18.83 24.82 -8.32
C LEU A 376 19.15 23.74 -9.36
N SER A 377 20.34 23.11 -9.21
CA SER A 377 20.65 21.87 -9.95
C SER A 377 19.85 20.71 -9.34
N ASP A 378 19.21 19.88 -10.15
CA ASP A 378 18.27 18.88 -9.71
C ASP A 378 18.44 17.50 -10.36
N GLU A 379 19.62 17.26 -10.92
CA GLU A 379 19.98 15.92 -11.40
C GLU A 379 20.10 14.92 -10.23
N TRP A 380 19.55 13.73 -10.39
CA TRP A 380 19.63 12.62 -9.41
C TRP A 380 19.00 12.89 -8.03
N ILE A 381 18.14 13.89 -7.92
CA ILE A 381 17.43 14.20 -6.69
C ILE A 381 15.93 14.01 -6.83
N THR A 382 15.23 13.88 -5.69
CA THR A 382 13.80 14.06 -5.54
C THR A 382 13.55 15.09 -4.44
N TYR A 383 12.39 15.74 -4.46
CA TYR A 383 11.98 16.64 -3.40
C TYR A 383 11.02 15.92 -2.45
N ASP A 384 11.27 16.06 -1.15
CA ASP A 384 10.27 15.80 -0.13
C ASP A 384 9.83 17.12 0.49
N ILE A 385 8.57 17.22 0.89
CA ILE A 385 7.90 18.47 1.28
C ILE A 385 7.24 18.27 2.63
N THR A 386 7.30 19.26 3.49
CA THR A 386 6.45 19.35 4.68
C THR A 386 5.96 20.79 4.86
N ILE A 387 4.74 20.94 5.39
CA ILE A 387 4.05 22.21 5.51
C ILE A 387 3.87 22.55 6.98
N SER A 388 3.97 23.84 7.34
CA SER A 388 3.62 24.30 8.68
C SER A 388 2.16 23.99 8.99
N SER A 389 1.91 23.43 10.17
CA SER A 389 0.54 23.14 10.61
C SER A 389 -0.36 24.37 10.80
N ASN A 390 0.25 25.57 10.88
CA ASN A 390 -0.44 26.82 11.22
C ASN A 390 -0.42 27.85 10.09
N ASP A 391 0.33 27.61 9.00
CA ASP A 391 0.50 28.54 7.89
C ASP A 391 0.79 27.76 6.61
N GLU A 392 -0.18 27.69 5.72
CA GLU A 392 -0.12 27.00 4.44
C GLU A 392 0.97 27.54 3.50
N ASN A 393 1.48 28.72 3.72
CA ASN A 393 2.55 29.34 2.93
C ASN A 393 3.95 29.11 3.49
N THR A 394 4.06 28.60 4.73
CA THR A 394 5.33 28.18 5.30
C THR A 394 5.60 26.71 5.01
N ILE A 395 6.57 26.44 4.17
CA ILE A 395 6.93 25.10 3.70
C ILE A 395 8.44 24.85 3.80
N TRP A 396 8.81 23.62 3.99
CA TRP A 396 10.18 23.14 3.90
C TRP A 396 10.29 22.08 2.82
N ILE A 397 11.41 22.05 2.15
CA ILE A 397 11.77 20.97 1.21
C ILE A 397 13.13 20.41 1.57
N SER A 398 13.26 19.09 1.45
CA SER A 398 14.54 18.40 1.39
C SER A 398 14.81 17.95 -0.03
N ARG A 399 16.10 17.97 -0.41
CA ARG A 399 16.59 17.44 -1.69
C ARG A 399 17.22 16.08 -1.44
N ASN A 400 16.49 15.04 -1.80
CA ASN A 400 16.83 13.67 -1.46
C ASN A 400 17.61 13.01 -2.60
N SER A 401 18.76 12.42 -2.32
CA SER A 401 19.56 11.66 -3.28
C SER A 401 19.45 10.17 -3.03
N MET A 402 19.02 9.39 -4.01
CA MET A 402 18.99 7.93 -3.90
C MET A 402 20.37 7.27 -3.94
N TYR A 403 21.33 7.89 -4.59
CA TYR A 403 22.69 7.36 -4.71
C TYR A 403 23.70 8.31 -4.06
N GLY A 404 24.19 7.98 -2.87
CA GLY A 404 25.01 8.79 -1.99
C GLY A 404 26.28 9.45 -2.55
N SER A 405 26.43 9.59 -3.85
CA SER A 405 27.64 10.14 -4.48
C SER A 405 27.37 11.06 -5.66
N TYR A 406 26.13 11.54 -5.88
CA TYR A 406 25.84 12.33 -7.08
C TYR A 406 24.78 13.40 -6.84
N PRO A 407 24.95 14.58 -7.40
CA PRO A 407 26.21 15.35 -7.49
C PRO A 407 26.59 15.85 -6.11
N ASN A 408 27.81 16.35 -5.95
CA ASN A 408 28.23 17.05 -4.73
C ASN A 408 27.36 18.32 -4.59
N TYR A 409 26.22 18.20 -3.92
CA TYR A 409 25.28 19.32 -3.64
C TYR A 409 25.38 19.78 -2.18
N ASP A 410 26.57 19.64 -1.58
CA ASP A 410 26.87 20.22 -0.30
C ASP A 410 26.53 21.73 -0.32
N GLY A 411 25.84 22.17 0.73
CA GLY A 411 25.30 23.53 0.78
C GLY A 411 23.92 23.74 0.15
N GLU A 412 23.28 22.72 -0.48
CA GLU A 412 22.00 22.86 -1.15
C GLU A 412 21.00 21.74 -0.81
N LYS A 413 20.83 21.38 0.48
CA LYS A 413 20.06 20.19 0.89
C LYS A 413 18.66 20.49 1.44
N VAL A 414 18.50 21.59 2.16
CA VAL A 414 17.24 21.94 2.80
C VAL A 414 16.92 23.41 2.59
N TYR A 415 15.69 23.68 2.17
CA TYR A 415 15.19 25.03 1.95
C TYR A 415 13.87 25.26 2.67
N LYS A 416 13.62 26.53 3.03
CA LYS A 416 12.37 27.00 3.62
C LYS A 416 11.80 28.15 2.79
N SER A 417 10.51 28.15 2.59
CA SER A 417 9.75 29.31 2.10
C SER A 417 8.72 29.72 3.16
N THR A 418 8.39 31.02 3.22
CA THR A 418 7.31 31.59 4.05
C THR A 418 6.30 32.34 3.19
N ASP A 419 6.35 32.18 1.89
CA ASP A 419 5.48 32.85 0.91
C ASP A 419 4.96 31.85 -0.17
N GLY A 420 4.78 30.59 0.24
CA GLY A 420 4.23 29.55 -0.61
C GLY A 420 5.15 29.13 -1.76
N GLY A 421 6.47 29.21 -1.57
CA GLY A 421 7.46 28.76 -2.55
C GLY A 421 7.89 29.84 -3.54
N MET A 422 7.44 31.08 -3.38
CA MET A 422 7.86 32.16 -4.27
C MET A 422 9.32 32.60 -4.01
N ASN A 423 9.74 32.56 -2.75
CA ASN A 423 11.14 32.79 -2.35
C ASN A 423 11.60 31.68 -1.40
N TRP A 424 12.86 31.28 -1.57
CA TRP A 424 13.46 30.20 -0.81
C TRP A 424 14.66 30.66 -0.01
N VAL A 425 14.70 30.30 1.27
CA VAL A 425 15.83 30.48 2.17
C VAL A 425 16.55 29.15 2.34
N ASN A 426 17.84 29.13 2.05
CA ASN A 426 18.68 27.95 2.25
C ASN A 426 18.95 27.75 3.74
N LEU A 427 18.58 26.59 4.27
CA LEU A 427 18.84 26.19 5.66
C LEU A 427 20.02 25.21 5.79
N THR A 428 20.67 24.85 4.69
CA THR A 428 21.82 23.95 4.69
C THR A 428 23.01 24.65 5.35
N THR A 429 23.69 23.93 6.22
CA THR A 429 24.94 24.37 6.88
C THR A 429 26.00 23.30 6.73
N ASN A 430 27.23 23.58 7.12
CA ASN A 430 28.33 22.59 7.07
C ASN A 430 28.07 21.35 7.95
N THR A 431 27.14 21.42 8.90
CA THR A 431 26.69 20.26 9.70
C THR A 431 26.07 19.18 8.81
N LEU A 432 25.54 19.57 7.66
CA LEU A 432 24.96 18.65 6.69
C LEU A 432 25.91 18.29 5.51
N ASP A 433 27.21 18.67 5.59
CA ASP A 433 28.19 18.23 4.60
C ASP A 433 28.31 16.69 4.64
N ASP A 434 28.38 16.06 3.46
CA ASP A 434 28.37 14.59 3.28
C ASP A 434 27.08 13.88 3.82
N VAL A 435 26.05 14.62 4.22
CA VAL A 435 24.77 14.08 4.67
C VAL A 435 23.82 13.96 3.49
N PHE A 436 23.09 12.85 3.41
CA PHE A 436 22.13 12.57 2.34
C PHE A 436 20.69 12.53 2.89
N PRO A 437 19.90 13.60 2.73
CA PRO A 437 18.49 13.61 3.10
C PRO A 437 17.67 12.51 2.44
N THR A 438 16.68 12.02 3.16
CA THR A 438 15.73 11.01 2.68
C THR A 438 14.27 11.43 2.87
N ASN A 439 13.98 12.18 3.95
CA ASN A 439 12.66 12.74 4.24
C ASN A 439 12.79 13.95 5.18
N ILE A 440 11.75 14.78 5.20
CA ILE A 440 11.64 15.94 6.10
C ILE A 440 10.23 16.00 6.70
N GLU A 441 10.12 16.28 8.00
CA GLU A 441 8.85 16.28 8.71
C GLU A 441 8.76 17.41 9.71
N HIS A 442 7.66 18.18 9.68
CA HIS A 442 7.42 19.30 10.60
C HIS A 442 6.83 18.83 11.93
N GLN A 443 7.41 19.29 13.05
CA GLN A 443 6.81 19.11 14.37
C GLN A 443 5.73 20.16 14.64
N ARG A 444 4.47 19.75 14.65
CA ARG A 444 3.32 20.65 14.89
C ARG A 444 3.38 21.29 16.28
N GLY A 445 3.00 22.54 16.35
CA GLY A 445 3.04 23.34 17.58
C GLY A 445 4.43 23.92 17.94
N SER A 446 5.50 23.52 17.22
CA SER A 446 6.84 24.08 17.39
C SER A 446 7.03 25.43 16.69
N ASP A 447 8.05 26.19 17.05
CA ASP A 447 8.48 27.37 16.31
C ASP A 447 9.31 26.98 15.09
N GLY A 448 8.64 26.42 14.07
CA GLY A 448 9.25 26.01 12.83
C GLY A 448 10.21 24.82 12.97
N GLY A 449 9.98 23.95 13.93
CA GLY A 449 10.77 22.74 14.15
C GLY A 449 10.56 21.71 13.04
N VAL A 450 11.65 21.20 12.49
CA VAL A 450 11.64 20.15 11.46
C VAL A 450 12.66 19.07 11.76
N TYR A 451 12.27 17.85 11.56
CA TYR A 451 13.14 16.68 11.52
C TYR A 451 13.60 16.42 10.09
N LEU A 452 14.86 16.09 9.93
CA LEU A 452 15.45 15.67 8.66
C LEU A 452 15.96 14.23 8.81
N GLY A 453 15.28 13.31 8.18
CA GLY A 453 15.75 11.94 8.04
C GLY A 453 16.84 11.87 6.97
N THR A 454 17.87 11.07 7.24
CA THR A 454 19.02 10.91 6.33
C THR A 454 19.43 9.45 6.22
N ARG A 455 20.47 9.18 5.42
CA ARG A 455 21.01 7.83 5.28
C ARG A 455 21.76 7.32 6.50
N ASP A 456 22.14 8.21 7.43
CA ASP A 456 23.02 7.85 8.53
C ASP A 456 22.45 8.23 9.92
N ALA A 457 21.55 9.21 9.95
CA ALA A 457 21.08 9.83 11.19
C ALA A 457 19.73 10.54 11.00
N VAL A 458 19.20 11.05 12.10
CA VAL A 458 18.12 12.04 12.11
C VAL A 458 18.67 13.35 12.66
N TYR A 459 18.30 14.46 12.05
CA TYR A 459 18.66 15.81 12.48
C TYR A 459 17.40 16.57 12.84
N TYR A 460 17.57 17.58 13.70
CA TYR A 460 16.51 18.51 14.08
C TYR A 460 16.99 19.97 14.01
N ARG A 461 16.09 20.88 13.62
CA ARG A 461 16.30 22.32 13.67
C ARG A 461 14.96 23.04 13.81
N ASN A 462 14.95 24.15 14.58
CA ASN A 462 13.84 25.09 14.63
C ASN A 462 14.31 26.55 14.36
N ASN A 463 13.39 27.52 14.38
CA ASN A 463 13.71 28.91 14.07
C ASN A 463 14.66 29.60 15.08
N THR A 464 14.78 29.08 16.30
CA THR A 464 15.63 29.63 17.35
C THR A 464 17.05 29.08 17.30
N MET A 465 17.27 28.00 16.56
CA MET A 465 18.56 27.30 16.50
C MET A 465 19.41 27.84 15.35
N PRO A 466 20.71 28.14 15.62
CA PRO A 466 21.60 28.61 14.56
C PRO A 466 21.98 27.53 13.55
N ASP A 467 21.89 26.26 13.93
CA ASP A 467 22.35 25.14 13.15
C ASP A 467 21.52 23.87 13.42
N TRP A 468 21.69 22.87 12.58
CA TRP A 468 21.15 21.53 12.76
C TRP A 468 21.83 20.80 13.91
N VAL A 469 21.07 19.99 14.63
CA VAL A 469 21.61 19.09 15.67
C VAL A 469 21.25 17.65 15.33
N ILE A 470 22.17 16.74 15.59
CA ILE A 470 21.93 15.30 15.45
C ILE A 470 20.95 14.88 16.55
N TYR A 471 19.91 14.15 16.16
CA TYR A 471 18.87 13.64 17.05
C TYR A 471 18.59 12.16 16.78
N ASP A 472 19.58 11.32 17.03
CA ASP A 472 19.56 9.90 16.70
C ASP A 472 20.02 8.98 17.84
N ASN A 473 19.83 9.41 19.10
CA ASN A 473 20.31 8.71 20.29
C ASN A 473 20.01 7.19 20.23
N ASN A 474 21.07 6.37 20.27
CA ASN A 474 21.04 4.92 20.22
C ASN A 474 20.53 4.31 18.90
N LEU A 475 20.33 5.09 17.85
CA LEU A 475 20.01 4.54 16.53
C LEU A 475 21.23 3.79 16.01
N PRO A 476 21.11 2.52 15.57
CA PRO A 476 22.20 1.77 14.96
C PRO A 476 22.78 2.52 13.75
N LYS A 477 24.10 2.47 13.53
CA LYS A 477 24.76 3.18 12.42
C LYS A 477 25.43 2.20 11.46
N PRO A 478 25.33 2.42 10.14
CA PRO A 478 24.45 3.39 9.48
C PRO A 478 22.98 2.94 9.52
N THR A 479 22.04 3.86 9.59
CA THR A 479 20.60 3.58 9.50
C THR A 479 19.94 4.62 8.60
N ILE A 480 19.35 4.15 7.51
CA ILE A 480 18.60 4.99 6.58
C ILE A 480 17.20 5.24 7.17
N SER A 481 16.88 6.50 7.43
CA SER A 481 15.52 6.90 7.79
C SER A 481 14.64 6.91 6.54
N THR A 482 13.58 6.15 6.51
CA THR A 482 12.65 6.10 5.38
C THR A 482 11.41 6.93 5.59
N GLN A 483 10.93 7.03 6.84
CA GLN A 483 9.78 7.85 7.18
C GLN A 483 9.85 8.26 8.65
N LEU A 484 9.69 9.55 8.92
CA LEU A 484 9.56 10.14 10.26
C LEU A 484 8.10 10.46 10.53
N ILE A 485 7.57 10.07 11.70
CA ILE A 485 6.17 10.30 12.08
C ILE A 485 6.10 10.78 13.52
N PRO A 486 5.79 12.06 13.77
CA PRO A 486 5.53 12.56 15.10
C PRO A 486 4.23 11.97 15.68
N PHE A 487 4.34 11.23 16.78
CA PHE A 487 3.21 10.67 17.51
C PHE A 487 2.91 11.53 18.75
N TYR A 488 2.10 12.54 18.58
CA TYR A 488 1.86 13.59 19.57
C TYR A 488 1.21 13.08 20.85
N ARG A 489 0.34 12.07 20.78
CA ARG A 489 -0.41 11.52 21.92
C ARG A 489 0.49 11.06 23.06
N LYS A 490 1.66 10.52 22.76
CA LYS A 490 2.68 10.12 23.75
C LYS A 490 3.94 10.99 23.69
N GLY A 491 4.05 11.92 22.75
CA GLY A 491 5.21 12.75 22.54
C GLY A 491 6.42 12.00 22.02
N GLN A 492 6.20 11.12 21.07
CA GLN A 492 7.22 10.29 20.48
C GLN A 492 7.40 10.60 19.00
N LEU A 493 8.59 10.42 18.49
CA LEU A 493 8.93 10.37 17.09
C LEU A 493 9.14 8.91 16.69
N PHE A 494 8.36 8.43 15.75
CA PHE A 494 8.61 7.14 15.11
C PHE A 494 9.48 7.31 13.88
N ASN A 495 10.35 6.35 13.63
CA ASN A 495 11.22 6.30 12.47
C ASN A 495 11.18 4.90 11.85
N GLY A 496 10.57 4.80 10.67
CA GLY A 496 10.70 3.63 9.81
C GLY A 496 12.08 3.66 9.14
N THR A 497 12.80 2.56 9.16
CA THR A 497 14.18 2.53 8.68
C THR A 497 14.49 1.24 7.90
N ASN A 498 15.64 1.22 7.24
CA ASN A 498 16.19 -0.01 6.63
C ASN A 498 16.66 -1.06 7.67
N ARG A 499 16.46 -0.82 8.96
CA ARG A 499 16.88 -1.70 10.06
C ARG A 499 15.78 -1.97 11.08
N SER A 500 14.54 -1.75 10.77
CA SER A 500 13.36 -1.88 11.63
C SER A 500 12.69 -0.52 11.89
N ALA A 501 11.73 -0.49 12.81
CA ALA A 501 11.09 0.74 13.28
C ALA A 501 11.61 1.11 14.67
N PHE A 502 11.98 2.36 14.84
CA PHE A 502 12.51 2.91 16.09
C PHE A 502 11.60 4.02 16.59
N GLN A 503 11.72 4.31 17.89
CA GLN A 503 11.02 5.43 18.51
C GLN A 503 11.93 6.14 19.50
N ILE A 504 11.74 7.46 19.63
CA ILE A 504 12.39 8.35 20.60
C ILE A 504 11.37 9.41 21.02
N ASP A 505 11.59 10.12 22.11
CA ASP A 505 10.75 11.26 22.47
C ASP A 505 10.82 12.36 21.39
N LEU A 506 9.81 13.22 21.26
CA LEU A 506 9.91 14.41 20.40
C LEU A 506 11.02 15.33 20.93
N PHE A 507 11.69 16.05 20.01
CA PHE A 507 12.82 16.92 20.38
C PHE A 507 12.42 17.99 21.40
N GLU A 508 11.24 18.56 21.24
CA GLU A 508 10.71 19.56 22.16
C GLU A 508 9.24 19.32 22.50
N ASP A 509 8.86 19.67 23.72
CA ASP A 509 7.46 19.73 24.12
C ASP A 509 6.83 21.02 23.56
N THR A 510 5.69 20.86 22.90
CA THR A 510 5.00 21.97 22.22
C THR A 510 3.60 22.16 22.78
N PRO A 511 3.07 23.40 22.79
CA PRO A 511 1.64 23.59 22.98
C PRO A 511 0.82 22.77 21.98
N PRO A 512 -0.41 22.37 22.32
CA PRO A 512 -1.26 21.64 21.38
C PRO A 512 -1.50 22.45 20.11
N SER A 513 -1.75 21.77 18.99
CA SER A 513 -2.20 22.36 17.73
C SER A 513 -3.54 21.75 17.38
N ALA A 514 -4.62 22.51 17.56
CA ALA A 514 -5.99 22.05 17.34
C ALA A 514 -6.23 21.72 15.85
N GLN A 515 -6.88 20.58 15.58
CA GLN A 515 -7.25 20.18 14.23
C GLN A 515 -8.56 19.38 14.24
N ILE A 516 -9.53 19.87 13.46
CA ILE A 516 -10.85 19.27 13.27
C ILE A 516 -10.82 18.39 12.03
N SER A 517 -11.38 17.18 12.14
CA SER A 517 -11.70 16.33 11.00
C SER A 517 -13.09 15.72 11.16
N ALA A 518 -13.68 15.28 10.06
CA ALA A 518 -14.98 14.59 10.07
C ALA A 518 -15.02 13.46 9.05
N ASP A 519 -16.01 12.60 9.11
CA ASP A 519 -16.25 11.58 8.07
C ASP A 519 -16.81 12.19 6.79
N LYS A 520 -17.53 13.31 6.91
CA LYS A 520 -18.16 14.07 5.81
C LYS A 520 -18.35 15.53 6.17
N THR A 521 -18.40 16.40 5.16
CA THR A 521 -18.74 17.83 5.30
C THR A 521 -20.12 18.17 4.73
N ASN A 522 -20.72 17.25 3.98
CA ASN A 522 -22.04 17.44 3.41
C ASN A 522 -23.04 16.46 4.03
N VAL A 523 -24.12 17.00 4.53
CA VAL A 523 -25.28 16.28 5.08
C VAL A 523 -26.41 16.42 4.08
N ASN A 524 -26.96 15.33 3.62
CA ASN A 524 -27.96 15.32 2.55
C ASN A 524 -29.34 14.86 3.02
N CYS A 525 -29.46 14.46 4.30
CA CYS A 525 -30.70 13.93 4.86
C CYS A 525 -30.94 14.40 6.28
N MET A 526 -32.19 14.44 6.68
CA MET A 526 -32.62 14.67 8.07
C MET A 526 -32.12 13.52 8.96
N ASN A 527 -31.61 13.85 10.14
CA ASN A 527 -31.05 12.91 11.13
C ASN A 527 -29.76 12.18 10.69
N ASP A 528 -29.14 12.58 9.57
CA ASP A 528 -27.83 12.06 9.22
C ASP A 528 -26.78 12.49 10.25
N THR A 529 -25.93 11.56 10.64
CA THR A 529 -24.91 11.76 11.66
C THR A 529 -23.58 12.12 11.03
N VAL A 530 -22.88 13.10 11.62
CA VAL A 530 -21.49 13.42 11.30
C VAL A 530 -20.60 12.93 12.44
N TYR A 531 -19.62 12.11 12.11
CA TYR A 531 -18.63 11.60 13.04
C TYR A 531 -17.42 12.53 13.01
N PHE A 532 -17.25 13.34 14.06
CA PHE A 532 -16.10 14.19 14.20
C PHE A 532 -14.95 13.43 14.87
N VAL A 533 -13.75 13.74 14.45
CA VAL A 533 -12.52 13.19 15.00
C VAL A 533 -11.58 14.33 15.36
N ASP A 534 -11.06 14.29 16.59
CA ASP A 534 -9.96 15.14 16.99
C ASP A 534 -8.66 14.66 16.33
N HIS A 535 -8.07 15.53 15.52
CA HIS A 535 -6.78 15.27 14.87
C HIS A 535 -5.70 16.26 15.36
N SER A 536 -5.89 16.78 16.55
CA SER A 536 -4.97 17.73 17.18
C SER A 536 -3.65 17.08 17.58
N ALA A 537 -2.55 17.80 17.39
CA ALA A 537 -1.30 17.46 18.06
C ALA A 537 -1.46 17.81 19.55
N VAL A 538 -1.62 16.80 20.40
CA VAL A 538 -1.93 16.94 21.82
C VAL A 538 -1.39 15.78 22.64
N ARG A 539 -0.95 16.04 23.88
CA ARG A 539 -0.58 15.00 24.86
C ARG A 539 -1.84 14.40 25.47
N ALA A 540 -2.17 13.16 25.10
CA ALA A 540 -3.45 12.55 25.46
C ALA A 540 -3.66 12.34 26.97
N SER A 541 -2.61 12.18 27.77
CA SER A 541 -2.70 11.78 29.17
C SER A 541 -3.49 12.75 30.06
N ASN A 542 -3.55 14.04 29.70
CA ASN A 542 -4.24 15.10 30.44
C ASN A 542 -5.02 16.04 29.52
N ALA A 543 -5.34 15.59 28.31
CA ALA A 543 -6.03 16.41 27.33
C ALA A 543 -7.51 16.60 27.69
N THR A 544 -8.03 17.76 27.35
CA THR A 544 -9.46 18.09 27.41
C THR A 544 -9.90 18.70 26.10
N TRP A 545 -11.11 18.38 25.68
CA TRP A 545 -11.73 18.86 24.45
C TRP A 545 -12.95 19.70 24.78
N ASN A 546 -13.16 20.77 24.04
CA ASN A 546 -14.37 21.58 24.11
C ASN A 546 -14.80 21.93 22.68
N TRP A 547 -15.83 21.25 22.22
CA TRP A 547 -16.40 21.41 20.91
C TRP A 547 -17.61 22.33 20.92
N SER A 548 -17.79 23.10 19.85
CA SER A 548 -19.01 23.89 19.56
C SER A 548 -19.52 23.56 18.16
N PHE A 549 -20.83 23.22 18.09
CA PHE A 549 -21.53 22.84 16.88
C PHE A 549 -22.84 23.66 16.74
N PRO A 550 -22.77 24.94 16.34
CA PRO A 550 -23.96 25.73 16.11
C PRO A 550 -24.90 25.00 15.13
N GLY A 551 -26.19 24.87 15.50
CA GLY A 551 -27.18 24.14 14.69
C GLY A 551 -27.11 22.60 14.77
N GLY A 552 -26.10 22.04 15.37
CA GLY A 552 -25.96 20.61 15.60
C GLY A 552 -26.62 20.15 16.92
N SER A 553 -26.85 18.86 17.02
CA SER A 553 -27.37 18.20 18.21
C SER A 553 -26.51 16.99 18.57
N PRO A 554 -25.84 17.02 19.76
CA PRO A 554 -25.71 18.14 20.70
C PRO A 554 -24.95 19.34 20.12
N SER A 555 -25.24 20.56 20.61
CA SER A 555 -24.60 21.78 20.13
C SER A 555 -23.19 22.02 20.75
N THR A 556 -22.81 21.23 21.73
CA THR A 556 -21.47 21.24 22.36
C THR A 556 -21.12 19.82 22.81
N SER A 557 -19.81 19.51 22.89
CA SER A 557 -19.31 18.24 23.40
C SER A 557 -17.95 18.39 24.05
N ASN A 558 -17.68 17.54 25.06
CA ASN A 558 -16.36 17.38 25.67
C ASN A 558 -15.72 16.01 25.34
N LEU A 559 -16.37 15.23 24.48
CA LEU A 559 -15.80 13.98 23.99
C LEU A 559 -14.66 14.28 23.01
N GLU A 560 -13.69 13.42 22.94
CA GLU A 560 -12.62 13.52 21.96
C GLU A 560 -13.16 13.43 20.53
N ASP A 561 -14.02 12.46 20.28
CA ASP A 561 -14.64 12.18 18.98
C ASP A 561 -16.17 12.20 19.11
N PRO A 562 -16.83 13.35 18.98
CA PRO A 562 -18.27 13.47 19.12
C PRO A 562 -19.01 13.10 17.85
N ILE A 563 -20.27 12.67 18.06
CA ILE A 563 -21.22 12.36 16.99
C ILE A 563 -22.30 13.44 17.03
N ILE A 564 -22.53 14.11 15.91
CA ILE A 564 -23.43 15.26 15.81
C ILE A 564 -24.44 15.05 14.70
N VAL A 565 -25.70 15.44 14.98
CA VAL A 565 -26.80 15.42 14.01
C VAL A 565 -27.20 16.84 13.65
N TYR A 566 -27.37 17.13 12.37
CA TYR A 566 -27.87 18.42 11.86
C TYR A 566 -29.28 18.21 11.27
N ASN A 567 -30.27 18.91 11.82
CA ASN A 567 -31.70 18.70 11.48
C ASN A 567 -32.33 19.85 10.68
N GLN A 568 -31.56 20.87 10.36
CA GLN A 568 -32.06 22.03 9.60
C GLN A 568 -31.07 22.33 8.45
N ALA A 569 -31.62 22.66 7.29
CA ALA A 569 -30.82 23.07 6.15
C ALA A 569 -30.04 24.36 6.47
N GLY A 570 -28.79 24.41 6.07
CA GLY A 570 -27.92 25.54 6.33
C GLY A 570 -26.43 25.20 6.24
N THR A 571 -25.60 26.16 6.51
CA THR A 571 -24.15 25.99 6.65
C THR A 571 -23.76 26.29 8.09
N TYR A 572 -22.90 25.48 8.64
CA TYR A 572 -22.57 25.50 10.06
C TYR A 572 -21.07 25.53 10.30
N ASP A 573 -20.68 26.41 11.21
CA ASP A 573 -19.31 26.45 11.69
C ASP A 573 -19.09 25.34 12.71
N VAL A 574 -17.84 24.91 12.83
CA VAL A 574 -17.40 23.96 13.86
C VAL A 574 -16.17 24.50 14.54
N SER A 575 -16.17 24.50 15.87
CA SER A 575 -15.01 24.93 16.65
C SER A 575 -14.59 23.85 17.63
N LEU A 576 -13.26 23.73 17.79
CA LEU A 576 -12.62 22.84 18.76
C LEU A 576 -11.60 23.65 19.55
N THR A 577 -11.64 23.51 20.87
CA THR A 577 -10.57 23.94 21.77
C THR A 577 -10.00 22.71 22.47
N VAL A 578 -8.69 22.50 22.34
CA VAL A 578 -7.96 21.45 23.06
C VAL A 578 -7.00 22.06 24.05
N THR A 579 -6.88 21.44 25.22
CA THR A 579 -5.97 21.86 26.27
C THR A 579 -5.23 20.65 26.81
N ASP A 580 -3.93 20.78 26.99
CA ASP A 580 -3.09 19.80 27.69
C ASP A 580 -2.14 20.51 28.66
N GLN A 581 -1.18 19.81 29.23
CA GLN A 581 -0.21 20.34 30.18
C GLN A 581 0.72 21.42 29.61
N PHE A 582 0.83 21.56 28.30
CA PHE A 582 1.72 22.51 27.62
C PHE A 582 0.97 23.76 27.11
N GLY A 583 -0.36 23.77 27.14
CA GLY A 583 -1.14 24.92 26.73
C GLY A 583 -2.52 24.64 26.22
N THR A 584 -3.05 25.61 25.48
CA THR A 584 -4.39 25.53 24.84
C THR A 584 -4.30 26.02 23.40
N SER A 585 -5.01 25.34 22.51
CA SER A 585 -5.15 25.75 21.12
C SER A 585 -6.61 25.62 20.68
N SER A 586 -7.02 26.45 19.71
CA SER A 586 -8.36 26.42 19.15
C SER A 586 -8.33 26.52 17.64
N GLN A 587 -9.23 25.79 16.99
CA GLN A 587 -9.51 25.92 15.57
C GLN A 587 -10.99 26.18 15.35
N THR A 588 -11.32 27.03 14.38
CA THR A 588 -12.69 27.23 13.92
C THR A 588 -12.73 27.09 12.40
N LEU A 589 -13.53 26.19 11.91
CA LEU A 589 -13.79 25.98 10.49
C LEU A 589 -15.14 26.61 10.15
N ASN A 590 -15.10 27.70 9.39
CA ASN A 590 -16.32 28.41 8.99
C ASN A 590 -17.02 27.66 7.86
N ASN A 591 -18.36 27.56 7.92
CA ASN A 591 -19.18 26.86 6.93
C ASN A 591 -18.72 25.41 6.65
N PHE A 592 -18.22 24.75 7.69
CA PHE A 592 -17.59 23.43 7.56
C PHE A 592 -18.59 22.34 7.23
N ILE A 593 -19.75 22.36 7.88
CA ILE A 593 -20.83 21.42 7.57
C ILE A 593 -21.90 22.14 6.75
N LYS A 594 -22.19 21.56 5.60
CA LYS A 594 -23.29 21.98 4.75
C LYS A 594 -24.40 20.95 4.79
N TYR A 595 -25.57 21.35 5.33
CA TYR A 595 -26.78 20.55 5.20
C TYR A 595 -27.66 21.15 4.10
N ASP A 596 -27.87 20.41 3.04
CA ASP A 596 -28.69 20.80 1.92
C ASP A 596 -29.88 19.83 1.79
N ASP A 597 -31.03 20.27 2.25
CA ASP A 597 -32.29 19.52 2.18
C ASP A 597 -32.83 19.45 0.74
N THR A 598 -32.32 20.32 -0.14
CA THR A 598 -32.88 20.48 -1.48
C THR A 598 -32.15 19.66 -2.56
N THR A 599 -31.03 19.04 -2.24
CA THR A 599 -30.27 18.28 -3.22
C THR A 599 -30.97 16.97 -3.58
N SER A 600 -31.62 17.00 -4.74
CA SER A 600 -31.94 15.84 -5.59
C SER A 600 -32.94 14.81 -5.05
N ALA A 601 -33.90 15.19 -4.23
CA ALA A 601 -35.09 14.36 -4.09
C ALA A 601 -35.81 14.29 -5.44
N ILE A 602 -35.83 13.10 -6.03
CA ILE A 602 -36.70 12.83 -7.15
C ILE A 602 -38.14 13.04 -6.65
N THR A 603 -38.78 14.12 -7.10
CA THR A 603 -40.17 14.40 -6.66
C THR A 603 -41.14 13.47 -7.39
N SER A 604 -42.01 12.83 -6.66
CA SER A 604 -43.03 11.88 -7.16
C SER A 604 -44.05 12.47 -8.11
N SER A 605 -44.00 13.76 -8.44
CA SER A 605 -44.91 14.39 -9.43
C SER A 605 -44.60 13.98 -10.87
N THR A 606 -43.53 13.28 -11.13
CA THR A 606 -43.15 12.72 -12.42
C THR A 606 -42.73 11.25 -12.25
N ASN A 607 -43.16 10.38 -13.15
CA ASN A 607 -42.65 8.99 -13.19
C ASN A 607 -41.13 9.03 -13.40
N TYR A 608 -40.39 8.88 -12.32
CA TYR A 608 -38.94 8.76 -12.41
C TYR A 608 -38.60 7.41 -13.03
N LYS A 609 -37.73 7.45 -14.04
CA LYS A 609 -37.19 6.24 -14.67
C LYS A 609 -35.66 6.34 -14.71
N GLN A 610 -35.00 5.33 -14.17
CA GLN A 610 -33.59 5.10 -14.42
C GLN A 610 -33.46 3.96 -15.42
N ASP A 611 -32.94 4.24 -16.59
CA ASP A 611 -32.78 3.28 -17.68
C ASP A 611 -31.33 2.81 -17.88
N PHE A 612 -30.38 3.33 -17.09
CA PHE A 612 -28.96 3.03 -17.14
C PHE A 612 -28.28 3.32 -18.49
N GLU A 613 -28.89 4.04 -19.39
CA GLU A 613 -28.34 4.42 -20.71
C GLU A 613 -27.22 5.46 -20.61
N SER A 614 -27.00 6.07 -19.45
CA SER A 614 -25.96 7.07 -19.23
C SER A 614 -24.58 6.55 -19.61
N MET A 615 -23.72 7.46 -20.12
CA MET A 615 -22.32 7.15 -20.42
C MET A 615 -21.51 6.81 -19.16
N THR A 616 -21.91 7.33 -18.01
CA THR A 616 -21.26 7.11 -16.70
C THR A 616 -22.01 6.07 -15.88
N PHE A 617 -21.27 5.18 -15.22
CA PHE A 617 -21.82 4.23 -14.26
C PHE A 617 -20.97 4.28 -12.96
N PRO A 618 -21.59 4.34 -11.75
CA PRO A 618 -23.04 4.43 -11.55
C PRO A 618 -23.61 5.74 -12.11
N PRO A 619 -24.93 5.82 -12.39
CA PRO A 619 -25.58 7.05 -12.81
C PRO A 619 -25.37 8.17 -11.79
N THR A 620 -25.45 9.44 -12.23
CA THR A 620 -25.27 10.59 -11.33
C THR A 620 -26.10 10.46 -10.08
N ALA A 621 -25.42 10.58 -8.92
CA ALA A 621 -25.96 10.46 -7.58
C ALA A 621 -26.45 9.06 -7.16
N TRP A 622 -26.22 8.03 -7.99
CA TRP A 622 -26.28 6.63 -7.54
C TRP A 622 -24.91 6.20 -7.02
N GLN A 623 -24.89 5.19 -6.15
CA GLN A 623 -23.66 4.70 -5.52
C GLN A 623 -23.56 3.18 -5.63
N THR A 624 -22.33 2.71 -5.84
CA THR A 624 -21.94 1.31 -5.68
C THR A 624 -20.90 1.25 -4.57
N PRO A 625 -21.28 1.02 -3.32
CA PRO A 625 -20.31 0.89 -2.23
C PRO A 625 -19.34 -0.26 -2.52
N ASN A 626 -18.12 -0.10 -2.07
CA ASN A 626 -17.05 -1.07 -2.31
C ASN A 626 -17.40 -2.46 -1.76
N SER A 627 -17.36 -3.41 -2.69
CA SER A 627 -17.22 -4.83 -2.38
C SER A 627 -16.21 -5.42 -3.36
N SER A 628 -15.64 -6.56 -3.03
CA SER A 628 -14.80 -7.36 -3.95
C SER A 628 -15.53 -7.69 -5.27
N PHE A 629 -16.78 -7.33 -5.35
CA PHE A 629 -17.80 -7.68 -6.28
C PHE A 629 -18.82 -6.53 -6.36
N SER A 630 -19.00 -5.95 -7.53
CA SER A 630 -19.81 -4.73 -7.68
C SER A 630 -20.68 -4.77 -8.94
N TRP A 631 -21.77 -3.99 -8.89
CA TRP A 631 -22.56 -3.71 -10.07
C TRP A 631 -21.72 -3.01 -11.15
N GLN A 632 -21.97 -3.38 -12.39
CA GLN A 632 -21.32 -2.87 -13.59
C GLN A 632 -22.38 -2.54 -14.64
N SER A 633 -21.98 -1.90 -15.73
CA SER A 633 -22.87 -1.68 -16.88
C SER A 633 -22.33 -2.33 -18.14
N ILE A 634 -23.22 -2.89 -18.95
CA ILE A 634 -22.90 -3.53 -20.22
C ILE A 634 -23.99 -3.24 -21.27
N ILE A 635 -23.62 -3.23 -22.52
CA ILE A 635 -24.58 -3.21 -23.64
C ILE A 635 -24.94 -4.64 -24.00
N VAL A 636 -26.23 -4.94 -23.94
CA VAL A 636 -26.79 -6.24 -24.35
C VAL A 636 -27.52 -6.10 -25.70
N ASP A 637 -27.54 -7.17 -26.49
CA ASP A 637 -28.21 -7.15 -27.79
C ASP A 637 -29.74 -7.08 -27.68
N SER A 638 -30.28 -7.44 -26.51
CA SER A 638 -31.71 -7.48 -26.25
C SER A 638 -32.01 -7.07 -24.80
N GLY A 639 -32.37 -5.81 -24.60
CA GLY A 639 -32.91 -5.31 -23.35
C GLY A 639 -34.37 -5.68 -23.11
N SER A 640 -35.01 -5.17 -22.05
CA SER A 640 -36.41 -5.44 -21.72
C SER A 640 -37.40 -4.94 -22.81
N ASN A 641 -36.97 -4.06 -23.68
CA ASN A 641 -37.73 -3.57 -24.84
C ASN A 641 -37.44 -4.37 -26.14
N CYS A 642 -36.68 -5.48 -26.05
CA CYS A 642 -36.26 -6.30 -27.18
C CYS A 642 -35.33 -5.56 -28.19
N LEU A 643 -34.70 -4.50 -27.80
CA LEU A 643 -33.73 -3.75 -28.58
C LEU A 643 -32.38 -3.74 -27.86
N PRO A 644 -31.27 -3.52 -28.60
CA PRO A 644 -29.98 -3.29 -27.94
C PRO A 644 -30.09 -2.17 -26.92
N ASN A 645 -29.62 -2.43 -25.70
CA ASN A 645 -29.80 -1.54 -24.56
C ASN A 645 -28.63 -1.62 -23.61
N LYS A 646 -28.33 -0.55 -22.89
CA LYS A 646 -27.36 -0.56 -21.81
C LYS A 646 -28.08 -0.95 -20.51
N VAL A 647 -27.57 -1.92 -19.82
CA VAL A 647 -28.14 -2.45 -18.58
C VAL A 647 -27.09 -2.46 -17.46
N THR A 648 -27.54 -2.49 -16.22
CA THR A 648 -26.68 -2.77 -15.09
C THR A 648 -26.73 -4.27 -14.78
N TYR A 649 -25.58 -4.84 -14.40
CA TYR A 649 -25.45 -6.27 -14.14
C TYR A 649 -24.42 -6.56 -13.06
N VAL A 650 -24.47 -7.78 -12.54
CA VAL A 650 -23.44 -8.37 -11.70
C VAL A 650 -23.04 -9.72 -12.29
N ASP A 651 -21.72 -9.94 -12.38
CA ASP A 651 -21.17 -11.16 -12.96
C ASP A 651 -20.99 -12.23 -11.90
N HIS A 652 -22.02 -13.05 -11.69
CA HIS A 652 -21.99 -14.20 -10.78
C HIS A 652 -21.19 -15.40 -11.31
N TYR A 653 -20.98 -15.47 -12.62
CA TYR A 653 -20.32 -16.62 -13.25
C TYR A 653 -18.83 -16.73 -12.88
N HIS A 654 -18.15 -15.60 -12.71
CA HIS A 654 -16.72 -15.55 -12.39
C HIS A 654 -16.42 -15.45 -10.90
N ILE A 655 -17.43 -15.57 -10.04
CA ILE A 655 -17.27 -15.41 -8.59
C ILE A 655 -17.20 -16.76 -7.91
N SER A 656 -16.21 -16.95 -7.04
CA SER A 656 -15.96 -18.21 -6.34
C SER A 656 -16.28 -18.18 -4.84
N GLN A 657 -16.63 -17.02 -4.27
CA GLN A 657 -16.88 -16.91 -2.83
C GLN A 657 -18.37 -16.80 -2.52
N ARG A 658 -18.83 -17.60 -1.55
CA ARG A 658 -20.21 -17.54 -1.06
C ARG A 658 -20.36 -16.43 -0.04
N GLY A 659 -21.47 -15.68 -0.14
CA GLY A 659 -21.83 -14.65 0.83
C GLY A 659 -21.34 -13.24 0.46
N ASP A 660 -20.74 -13.06 -0.71
CA ASP A 660 -20.42 -11.72 -1.23
C ASP A 660 -21.72 -11.02 -1.67
N GLU A 661 -21.83 -9.74 -1.34
CA GLU A 661 -22.99 -8.91 -1.65
C GLU A 661 -22.56 -7.69 -2.48
N ALA A 662 -23.27 -7.42 -3.59
CA ALA A 662 -23.08 -6.24 -4.42
C ALA A 662 -24.22 -5.24 -4.21
N PHE A 663 -23.88 -3.99 -3.94
CA PHE A 663 -24.84 -2.94 -3.64
C PHE A 663 -24.94 -1.90 -4.76
N LEU A 664 -26.14 -1.54 -5.13
CA LEU A 664 -26.46 -0.39 -5.98
C LEU A 664 -27.49 0.48 -5.23
N ILE A 665 -27.08 1.66 -4.81
CA ILE A 665 -27.86 2.57 -3.98
C ILE A 665 -28.36 3.73 -4.82
N SER A 666 -29.67 3.94 -4.86
CA SER A 666 -30.29 5.02 -5.62
C SER A 666 -30.13 6.37 -4.92
N ASN A 667 -30.41 7.41 -5.66
CA ASN A 667 -30.75 8.71 -5.09
C ASN A 667 -31.93 8.62 -4.15
N LYS A 668 -31.99 9.62 -3.27
CA LYS A 668 -33.17 9.94 -2.45
C LYS A 668 -34.40 10.13 -3.32
N VAL A 669 -35.47 9.43 -3.00
CA VAL A 669 -36.76 9.52 -3.70
C VAL A 669 -37.81 10.08 -2.74
N LYS A 670 -38.40 11.22 -3.08
CA LYS A 670 -39.51 11.80 -2.31
C LYS A 670 -40.81 11.12 -2.73
N LEU A 671 -41.42 10.41 -1.82
CA LEU A 671 -42.71 9.78 -2.07
C LEU A 671 -43.84 10.80 -2.01
N GLY A 672 -44.90 10.57 -2.82
CA GLY A 672 -46.09 11.41 -2.81
C GLY A 672 -46.79 11.35 -1.47
N ASN A 673 -47.17 12.50 -0.93
CA ASN A 673 -47.88 12.68 0.33
C ASN A 673 -49.39 12.74 0.14
N GLY A 674 -50.11 12.09 1.03
CA GLY A 674 -51.58 12.17 1.17
C GLY A 674 -52.26 10.81 1.14
N PRO A 675 -53.51 10.72 1.64
CA PRO A 675 -54.21 9.45 1.79
C PRO A 675 -54.58 8.76 0.47
N SER A 676 -54.36 9.45 -0.67
CA SER A 676 -54.59 8.93 -2.02
C SER A 676 -53.31 8.72 -2.82
N ALA A 677 -52.15 8.98 -2.25
CA ALA A 677 -50.87 8.77 -2.97
C ALA A 677 -50.57 7.26 -3.04
N ILE A 678 -50.49 6.76 -4.24
CA ILE A 678 -50.07 5.37 -4.49
C ILE A 678 -48.70 5.46 -5.12
N ASN A 679 -47.68 4.94 -4.41
CA ASN A 679 -46.31 4.89 -4.88
C ASN A 679 -45.98 3.44 -5.24
N TYR A 680 -45.42 3.25 -6.42
CA TYR A 680 -44.91 1.95 -6.88
C TYR A 680 -43.45 2.07 -7.32
N LEU A 681 -42.68 1.05 -6.97
CA LEU A 681 -41.39 0.77 -7.55
C LEU A 681 -41.57 -0.35 -8.59
N THR A 682 -41.31 -0.04 -9.85
CA THR A 682 -41.33 -1.03 -10.94
C THR A 682 -39.92 -1.19 -11.50
N TYR A 683 -39.52 -2.43 -11.71
CA TYR A 683 -38.18 -2.74 -12.25
C TYR A 683 -38.25 -3.93 -13.20
N ASP A 684 -37.38 -3.89 -14.24
CA ASP A 684 -37.18 -4.99 -15.18
C ASP A 684 -35.90 -5.73 -14.79
N TYR A 685 -35.96 -7.05 -14.73
CA TYR A 685 -34.80 -7.87 -14.43
C TYR A 685 -34.77 -9.14 -15.30
N SER A 686 -33.55 -9.67 -15.47
CA SER A 686 -33.32 -10.92 -16.17
C SER A 686 -32.21 -11.69 -15.46
N TYR A 687 -32.47 -12.96 -15.12
CA TYR A 687 -31.53 -13.79 -14.39
C TYR A 687 -31.59 -15.23 -14.86
N SER A 688 -30.39 -15.84 -15.00
CA SER A 688 -30.23 -17.26 -15.23
C SER A 688 -29.28 -17.86 -14.19
N GLY A 689 -29.75 -18.82 -13.43
CA GLY A 689 -28.91 -19.57 -12.49
C GLY A 689 -27.98 -20.54 -13.24
N PHE A 690 -26.82 -20.85 -12.66
CA PHE A 690 -25.88 -21.83 -13.21
C PHE A 690 -26.42 -23.25 -13.10
N SER A 691 -26.99 -23.63 -11.95
CA SER A 691 -27.63 -24.92 -11.71
C SER A 691 -28.55 -24.84 -10.49
N SER A 692 -29.38 -25.86 -10.26
CA SER A 692 -30.25 -25.96 -9.09
C SER A 692 -29.51 -26.03 -7.72
N ALA A 693 -28.20 -26.12 -7.71
CA ALA A 693 -27.36 -26.14 -6.51
C ALA A 693 -26.73 -24.76 -6.20
N HIS A 694 -27.03 -23.74 -7.01
CA HIS A 694 -26.50 -22.39 -6.84
C HIS A 694 -27.68 -21.45 -6.59
N ASP A 695 -27.67 -20.85 -5.39
CA ASP A 695 -28.74 -19.97 -4.90
C ASP A 695 -28.23 -18.53 -4.80
N ASP A 696 -28.05 -17.88 -5.97
CA ASP A 696 -27.85 -16.42 -5.99
C ASP A 696 -29.16 -15.74 -5.59
N GLY A 697 -29.06 -14.53 -5.02
CA GLY A 697 -30.21 -13.81 -4.51
C GLY A 697 -30.27 -12.38 -5.02
N PHE A 698 -31.48 -11.86 -5.15
CA PHE A 698 -31.75 -10.45 -5.41
C PHE A 698 -32.66 -9.90 -4.35
N ARG A 699 -32.29 -8.77 -3.75
CA ARG A 699 -33.05 -8.12 -2.69
C ARG A 699 -33.19 -6.63 -2.95
N ILE A 700 -34.34 -6.06 -2.60
CA ILE A 700 -34.56 -4.62 -2.60
C ILE A 700 -34.82 -4.19 -1.17
N ASP A 701 -33.97 -3.32 -0.69
CA ASP A 701 -34.09 -2.71 0.63
C ASP A 701 -34.40 -1.21 0.49
N ILE A 702 -35.12 -0.65 1.44
CA ILE A 702 -35.37 0.78 1.55
C ILE A 702 -34.88 1.32 2.88
N SER A 703 -34.47 2.58 2.88
CA SER A 703 -34.06 3.30 4.07
C SER A 703 -34.78 4.63 4.15
N ASN A 704 -35.20 5.00 5.34
CA ASN A 704 -35.77 6.32 5.66
C ASN A 704 -34.87 7.15 6.57
N ASP A 705 -33.66 6.65 6.84
CA ASP A 705 -32.63 7.25 7.68
C ASP A 705 -31.28 7.37 6.96
N CYS A 706 -31.32 7.61 5.65
CA CYS A 706 -30.14 7.81 4.79
C CYS A 706 -29.19 6.60 4.68
N GLY A 707 -29.73 5.40 4.85
CA GLY A 707 -28.93 4.18 4.72
C GLY A 707 -28.26 3.72 6.02
N HIS A 708 -28.59 4.33 7.17
CA HIS A 708 -28.13 3.83 8.46
C HIS A 708 -28.83 2.53 8.87
N SER A 709 -30.11 2.42 8.52
CA SER A 709 -30.86 1.16 8.63
C SER A 709 -31.60 0.85 7.33
N TRP A 710 -31.88 -0.42 7.09
CA TRP A 710 -32.50 -0.89 5.87
C TRP A 710 -33.60 -1.89 6.16
N ASP A 711 -34.77 -1.65 5.57
CA ASP A 711 -35.89 -2.57 5.61
C ASP A 711 -36.01 -3.29 4.26
N SER A 712 -35.98 -4.63 4.27
CA SER A 712 -36.14 -5.43 3.06
C SER A 712 -37.61 -5.42 2.62
N ILE A 713 -37.88 -5.01 1.39
CA ILE A 713 -39.23 -4.96 0.81
C ILE A 713 -39.44 -6.02 -0.27
N TYR A 714 -38.37 -6.62 -0.75
CA TYR A 714 -38.41 -7.72 -1.72
C TYR A 714 -37.16 -8.59 -1.57
N GLY A 715 -37.31 -9.89 -1.83
CA GLY A 715 -36.21 -10.84 -1.91
C GLY A 715 -36.63 -12.08 -2.67
N ALA A 716 -35.80 -12.50 -3.65
CA ALA A 716 -35.96 -13.75 -4.39
C ALA A 716 -34.59 -14.43 -4.53
N PHE A 717 -34.56 -15.75 -4.50
CA PHE A 717 -33.36 -16.56 -4.51
C PHE A 717 -33.47 -17.74 -5.47
N GLY A 718 -32.38 -18.13 -6.10
CA GLY A 718 -32.25 -19.34 -6.91
C GLY A 718 -33.36 -19.47 -7.96
N ALA A 719 -34.17 -20.52 -7.85
CA ALA A 719 -35.26 -20.80 -8.78
C ALA A 719 -36.37 -19.75 -8.79
N ASP A 720 -36.65 -19.09 -7.66
CA ASP A 720 -37.67 -18.05 -7.54
C ASP A 720 -37.24 -16.73 -8.22
N LEU A 721 -35.95 -16.53 -8.39
CA LEU A 721 -35.37 -15.39 -9.12
C LEU A 721 -35.23 -15.68 -10.62
N ALA A 722 -35.13 -16.95 -11.03
CA ALA A 722 -34.81 -17.34 -12.39
C ALA A 722 -35.90 -16.94 -13.40
N THR A 723 -35.51 -16.13 -14.40
CA THR A 723 -36.38 -15.71 -15.51
C THR A 723 -36.24 -16.63 -16.74
N THR A 724 -35.27 -17.54 -16.73
CA THR A 724 -35.03 -18.53 -17.78
C THR A 724 -34.43 -19.81 -17.19
N SER A 725 -34.28 -20.84 -18.00
CA SER A 725 -33.65 -22.11 -17.59
C SER A 725 -32.17 -21.91 -17.26
N TYR A 726 -31.63 -22.79 -16.39
CA TYR A 726 -30.23 -22.82 -16.01
C TYR A 726 -29.26 -22.83 -17.19
N GLN A 727 -28.19 -22.04 -17.07
CA GLN A 727 -27.15 -21.93 -18.09
C GLN A 727 -25.77 -22.22 -17.47
N SER A 728 -25.06 -23.21 -18.00
CA SER A 728 -23.73 -23.62 -17.51
C SER A 728 -22.56 -22.83 -18.12
N SER A 729 -22.85 -21.77 -18.85
CA SER A 729 -21.86 -20.86 -19.46
C SER A 729 -22.25 -19.41 -19.21
N VAL A 730 -21.35 -18.48 -19.49
CA VAL A 730 -21.68 -17.05 -19.50
C VAL A 730 -22.91 -16.83 -20.36
N TRP A 731 -23.90 -16.15 -19.78
CA TRP A 731 -25.20 -15.97 -20.41
C TRP A 731 -25.55 -14.47 -20.50
N PHE A 732 -26.17 -14.10 -21.61
CA PHE A 732 -26.71 -12.75 -21.84
C PHE A 732 -28.20 -12.81 -22.07
N PRO A 733 -28.99 -11.81 -21.62
CA PRO A 733 -30.44 -11.83 -21.74
C PRO A 733 -30.90 -11.81 -23.20
N THR A 734 -32.00 -12.53 -23.43
CA THR A 734 -32.75 -12.49 -24.68
C THR A 734 -34.06 -11.73 -24.48
N CYS A 735 -34.75 -11.37 -25.56
CA CYS A 735 -36.03 -10.65 -25.49
C CYS A 735 -37.05 -11.29 -24.52
N ASP A 736 -37.16 -12.60 -24.55
CA ASP A 736 -38.15 -13.35 -23.76
C ASP A 736 -37.70 -13.67 -22.33
N SER A 737 -36.46 -13.27 -21.94
CA SER A 737 -35.91 -13.58 -20.62
C SER A 737 -36.10 -12.45 -19.60
N TRP A 738 -36.71 -11.35 -19.99
CA TRP A 738 -36.96 -10.23 -19.10
C TRP A 738 -38.31 -10.37 -18.39
N GLN A 739 -38.33 -10.04 -17.11
CA GLN A 739 -39.55 -9.93 -16.29
C GLN A 739 -39.64 -8.53 -15.69
N THR A 740 -40.90 -8.05 -15.55
CA THR A 740 -41.20 -6.79 -14.87
C THR A 740 -41.90 -7.10 -13.59
N ASP A 741 -41.39 -6.54 -12.49
CA ASP A 741 -42.05 -6.66 -11.19
C ASP A 741 -42.40 -5.29 -10.60
N THR A 742 -43.39 -5.26 -9.68
CA THR A 742 -43.91 -4.02 -9.11
C THR A 742 -44.17 -4.17 -7.61
N ILE A 743 -43.56 -3.31 -6.82
CA ILE A 743 -43.62 -3.32 -5.36
C ILE A 743 -44.29 -2.02 -4.88
N ASN A 744 -45.14 -2.12 -3.88
CA ASN A 744 -45.66 -0.95 -3.16
C ASN A 744 -44.82 -0.71 -1.89
N PRO A 745 -43.88 0.23 -1.88
CA PRO A 745 -43.01 0.46 -0.72
C PRO A 745 -43.76 1.01 0.50
N VAL A 746 -44.95 1.64 0.30
CA VAL A 746 -45.76 2.25 1.37
C VAL A 746 -46.55 1.22 2.17
N SER A 747 -46.65 -0.03 1.70
CA SER A 747 -47.37 -1.10 2.44
C SER A 747 -46.59 -1.58 3.69
N TYR A 748 -45.34 -1.20 3.85
CA TYR A 748 -44.51 -1.55 5.00
C TYR A 748 -44.79 -0.59 6.16
N THR A 749 -45.16 -1.13 7.32
CA THR A 749 -45.79 -0.44 8.44
C THR A 749 -44.96 0.68 9.08
N HIS A 750 -43.66 0.71 8.89
CA HIS A 750 -42.76 1.73 9.44
C HIS A 750 -42.85 3.08 8.70
N LEU A 751 -43.29 3.08 7.45
CA LEU A 751 -43.44 4.29 6.63
C LEU A 751 -44.76 5.04 6.90
N ARG A 752 -45.67 4.45 7.64
CA ARG A 752 -47.00 5.05 7.97
C ARG A 752 -46.95 5.99 9.18
N ALA A 753 -45.89 5.98 9.98
CA ALA A 753 -45.87 6.64 11.30
C ALA A 753 -45.48 8.12 11.28
N HIS A 754 -44.94 8.65 10.17
CA HIS A 754 -44.58 10.06 10.06
C HIS A 754 -45.37 10.76 8.97
N GLU A 755 -46.26 11.66 9.41
CA GLU A 755 -47.06 12.55 8.54
C GLU A 755 -46.23 13.65 7.86
N THR A 756 -44.92 13.66 7.97
CA THR A 756 -44.02 14.64 7.39
C THR A 756 -43.05 13.96 6.46
N GLU A 757 -43.10 14.35 5.20
CA GLU A 757 -42.14 14.10 4.08
C GLU A 757 -41.15 12.95 4.32
N ALA A 758 -41.50 11.73 3.90
CA ALA A 758 -40.55 10.59 3.89
C ALA A 758 -39.75 10.59 2.60
N ASP A 759 -38.46 10.77 2.73
CA ASP A 759 -37.48 10.53 1.66
C ASP A 759 -36.96 9.09 1.76
N LEU A 760 -37.02 8.36 0.68
CA LEU A 760 -36.56 6.97 0.64
C LEU A 760 -35.31 6.86 -0.20
N VAL A 761 -34.36 6.11 0.30
CA VAL A 761 -33.21 5.60 -0.46
C VAL A 761 -33.44 4.12 -0.73
N CYS A 762 -33.36 3.69 -1.97
CA CYS A 762 -33.45 2.29 -2.37
C CYS A 762 -32.06 1.67 -2.51
N ARG A 763 -31.89 0.47 -1.96
CA ARG A 763 -30.69 -0.35 -2.13
C ARG A 763 -31.07 -1.63 -2.85
N LEU A 764 -30.42 -1.90 -3.99
CA LEU A 764 -30.49 -3.16 -4.68
C LEU A 764 -29.31 -4.02 -4.25
N LEU A 765 -29.60 -5.23 -3.82
CA LEU A 765 -28.61 -6.19 -3.35
C LEU A 765 -28.70 -7.45 -4.22
N LEU A 766 -27.58 -7.89 -4.75
CA LEU A 766 -27.44 -9.18 -5.44
C LEU A 766 -26.47 -10.06 -4.72
#